data_3c1cba056fdeab9ec480d30ccec5c1e9
#
_entry.id   3c1cba056fdeab9ec480d30ccec5c1e9
#
_cell.length_a   1.000
_cell.length_b   1.000
_cell.length_c   1.000
_cell.angle_alpha   90.00
_cell.angle_beta   90.00
_cell.angle_gamma   90.00
#
_symmetry.space_group_name_H-M   'P 1'
#
loop_
_entity.id
_entity.type
_entity.pdbx_description
1 polymer ?
#
loop_
_entity_poly.entity_id
_entity_poly.type
_entity_poly.pdbx_seq_one_letter_code
_entity_poly.pdbx_strand_id
1 'polypeptide(L)'
;MTPGTLTRTTHARRRTLAFLTALLLPVAALIGLAGATPAHAAESATATYTKVSDWGAGFQGQWTVKNTGDTTIDGWTVEWDFPSGTTVGSAWDAQVSGSNGHYTAKNVNWNGTITPGASVSFGFIGTGSGGGDVSGCKLNGGSCDGAQPGDTPPSAPGKPVAGDITDTSVRLTWTAATDDKGVKNYDILRDGTKVATVEKLAYTDSGLTKDTAYTYTVVARDTADQTGPASEPTAVRTTGGGQPGDTPPSAPGKPVAGDITDTSVRLTWTAATDDKGVKNYDILRDGTKVATVEKLAYTDSGLTKGTEYAYTVVARDTADQTGPASAATTVRTTGGGGQPVDAVKLGYFTEWGVYDRNYHVKNLVTSGSASKLTHINYAFGNVQGGRCTIGDAYAATDKAYTADQSVDGVADTWDQPLRGNFNQLKKLKAKYPNIKLLWSFGGWTWSGGFTDAVKNPAAFADSCYQLVNDPRWAGLFDGIDLDWEYPNACGLTCDTSGPAAFSTMMQAFRAKFGKQLVTAAITADGSDGGKIDAADYGGGAQYADWYNVMTYDFFGAWDKTGPTAPHSPLTSYPGLPKQGFTTDAALQKLKAKGVPAKKLLIGIGFYGRGWTGVTQDAPGGTATGPAPGKYEAGIEDYKILKASCPSTGTVAGTAYARCGGNWWSYDTPATIVGKMNYAKQQGLGGAFFWEFSGDTANGELMTAIDSGLK
;
A
#
# COMPACT_ATOMS: atom_id res chain seq x y z
N MET A 1 -20.50 -12.80 -65.35
CA MET A 1 -21.48 -11.88 -65.96
C MET A 1 -21.43 -10.59 -65.16
N THR A 2 -20.83 -9.61 -65.75
CA THR A 2 -20.73 -8.19 -65.41
C THR A 2 -22.02 -7.48 -65.85
N PRO A 3 -22.15 -6.15 -65.67
CA PRO A 3 -22.01 -5.17 -64.61
C PRO A 3 -23.15 -4.11 -64.64
N GLY A 4 -23.01 -3.05 -63.87
CA GLY A 4 -23.81 -1.80 -64.05
C GLY A 4 -23.73 -0.90 -62.85
N THR A 5 -23.04 0.07 -62.80
CA THR A 5 -22.73 1.40 -63.37
C THR A 5 -23.28 2.53 -62.47
N LEU A 6 -22.36 3.30 -61.94
CA LEU A 6 -22.25 4.76 -61.71
C LEU A 6 -23.47 5.67 -61.94
N THR A 7 -23.69 6.62 -61.03
CA THR A 7 -23.81 8.04 -61.41
C THR A 7 -23.34 9.00 -60.30
N ARG A 8 -22.43 9.90 -60.69
CA ARG A 8 -22.00 11.16 -60.04
C ARG A 8 -23.05 12.22 -60.27
N THR A 9 -23.21 13.16 -59.36
CA THR A 9 -23.49 14.55 -59.73
C THR A 9 -22.84 15.51 -58.73
N THR A 10 -22.06 16.40 -59.29
CA THR A 10 -21.38 17.59 -58.77
C THR A 10 -22.29 18.82 -58.86
N HIS A 11 -22.10 19.78 -57.98
CA HIS A 11 -22.13 21.26 -58.16
C HIS A 11 -22.49 21.94 -56.85
N ALA A 12 -22.02 23.07 -56.40
CA ALA A 12 -21.04 24.06 -56.82
C ALA A 12 -21.00 25.13 -55.73
N ARG A 13 -19.90 25.77 -55.67
CA ARG A 13 -19.49 26.95 -54.86
C ARG A 13 -20.57 28.04 -54.79
N ARG A 14 -20.67 28.72 -53.62
CA ARG A 14 -20.70 30.18 -53.57
C ARG A 14 -20.02 30.72 -52.27
N ARG A 15 -19.04 31.59 -52.49
CA ARG A 15 -18.43 32.45 -51.51
C ARG A 15 -19.39 33.63 -51.25
N THR A 16 -19.48 34.10 -50.02
CA THR A 16 -19.72 35.54 -49.75
C THR A 16 -18.96 35.93 -48.48
N LEU A 17 -18.22 36.98 -48.61
CA LEU A 17 -17.47 37.74 -47.63
C LEU A 17 -18.40 38.69 -46.85
N ALA A 18 -18.11 38.95 -45.60
CA ALA A 18 -18.07 40.22 -44.87
C ALA A 18 -18.81 40.13 -43.54
N PHE A 19 -18.30 40.51 -42.48
CA PHE A 19 -17.96 41.72 -41.77
C PHE A 19 -17.57 41.36 -40.31
N LEU A 20 -16.45 41.93 -39.90
CA LEU A 20 -16.04 42.04 -38.50
C LEU A 20 -17.07 42.83 -37.68
N THR A 21 -17.45 42.30 -36.53
CA THR A 21 -17.77 43.13 -35.36
C THR A 21 -17.19 42.43 -34.13
N ALA A 22 -16.21 43.08 -33.52
CA ALA A 22 -15.61 42.72 -32.27
C ALA A 22 -16.64 42.94 -31.16
N LEU A 23 -16.99 41.85 -30.44
CA LEU A 23 -17.69 41.97 -29.16
C LEU A 23 -16.80 41.36 -28.10
N LEU A 24 -16.21 42.20 -27.28
CA LEU A 24 -15.52 41.86 -26.04
C LEU A 24 -16.55 41.29 -25.07
N LEU A 25 -16.44 40.03 -24.77
CA LEU A 25 -17.10 39.41 -23.60
C LEU A 25 -16.01 39.09 -22.56
N PRO A 26 -16.23 39.42 -21.28
CA PRO A 26 -15.25 39.16 -20.25
C PRO A 26 -15.25 37.65 -19.94
N VAL A 27 -14.05 37.08 -19.89
CA VAL A 27 -13.82 35.75 -19.33
C VAL A 27 -14.11 35.82 -17.84
N ALA A 28 -15.30 35.38 -17.45
CA ALA A 28 -15.61 35.09 -16.06
C ALA A 28 -14.84 33.81 -15.68
N ALA A 29 -13.78 33.97 -14.90
CA ALA A 29 -13.14 32.87 -14.20
C ALA A 29 -14.18 32.27 -13.26
N LEU A 30 -14.68 31.06 -13.53
CA LEU A 30 -15.35 30.24 -12.55
C LEU A 30 -14.33 29.85 -11.48
N ILE A 31 -14.21 30.65 -10.44
CA ILE A 31 -13.69 30.23 -9.16
C ILE A 31 -14.76 29.31 -8.58
N GLY A 32 -14.45 28.01 -8.52
CA GLY A 32 -15.25 27.04 -7.79
C GLY A 32 -15.40 27.51 -6.35
N LEU A 33 -16.57 27.99 -5.97
CA LEU A 33 -16.98 28.05 -4.58
C LEU A 33 -17.00 26.61 -4.08
N ALA A 34 -15.95 26.20 -3.35
CA ALA A 34 -16.08 25.15 -2.39
C ALA A 34 -17.20 25.62 -1.44
N GLY A 35 -18.36 24.96 -1.50
CA GLY A 35 -19.46 25.21 -0.61
C GLY A 35 -18.94 25.09 0.83
N ALA A 36 -18.91 26.19 1.54
CA ALA A 36 -18.88 26.17 2.98
C ALA A 36 -20.12 25.36 3.40
N THR A 37 -19.91 24.18 3.99
CA THR A 37 -20.94 23.50 4.73
C THR A 37 -21.46 24.53 5.73
N PRO A 38 -22.80 24.76 5.80
CA PRO A 38 -23.33 25.64 6.83
C PRO A 38 -22.84 25.12 8.18
N ALA A 39 -22.26 26.00 9.01
CA ALA A 39 -21.95 25.69 10.38
C ALA A 39 -23.31 25.18 10.97
N HIS A 40 -23.32 23.92 11.37
CA HIS A 40 -24.44 23.36 12.10
C HIS A 40 -24.54 24.18 13.38
N ALA A 41 -25.67 24.85 13.56
CA ALA A 41 -26.03 25.40 14.86
C ALA A 41 -25.89 24.23 15.86
N ALA A 42 -25.19 24.47 16.96
CA ALA A 42 -24.92 23.41 17.93
C ALA A 42 -26.24 22.87 18.47
N GLU A 43 -26.45 21.57 18.30
CA GLU A 43 -27.61 20.87 18.82
C GLU A 43 -27.53 20.89 20.36
N SER A 44 -28.32 21.76 21.01
CA SER A 44 -28.44 21.76 22.47
C SER A 44 -29.36 20.62 22.88
N ALA A 45 -28.83 19.62 23.57
CA ALA A 45 -29.59 18.47 24.06
C ALA A 45 -29.10 18.03 25.42
N THR A 46 -29.99 17.39 26.18
CA THR A 46 -29.63 16.75 27.46
C THR A 46 -29.99 15.27 27.43
N ALA A 47 -29.24 14.46 28.15
CA ALA A 47 -29.58 13.05 28.41
C ALA A 47 -29.58 12.82 29.92
N THR A 48 -30.69 12.32 30.44
CA THR A 48 -30.89 12.08 31.88
C THR A 48 -31.15 10.61 32.12
N TYR A 49 -30.38 10.03 33.03
CA TYR A 49 -30.57 8.66 33.50
C TYR A 49 -31.50 8.60 34.72
N THR A 50 -32.35 7.58 34.76
CA THR A 50 -33.20 7.26 35.91
C THR A 50 -33.20 5.73 36.14
N LYS A 51 -32.90 5.29 37.36
CA LYS A 51 -33.14 3.90 37.78
C LYS A 51 -34.64 3.78 38.15
N VAL A 52 -35.41 3.11 37.28
CA VAL A 52 -36.86 3.02 37.36
C VAL A 52 -37.29 2.04 38.47
N SER A 53 -36.60 0.91 38.60
CA SER A 53 -36.88 -0.08 39.62
C SER A 53 -35.61 -0.90 39.92
N ASP A 54 -35.57 -1.46 41.14
CA ASP A 54 -34.46 -2.31 41.61
C ASP A 54 -35.05 -3.47 42.41
N TRP A 55 -34.65 -4.71 42.08
CA TRP A 55 -35.09 -5.94 42.74
C TRP A 55 -33.94 -6.72 43.35
N GLY A 56 -32.78 -6.04 43.58
CA GLY A 56 -31.62 -6.57 44.27
C GLY A 56 -30.64 -7.38 43.37
N ALA A 57 -31.13 -8.31 42.56
CA ALA A 57 -30.33 -9.06 41.61
C ALA A 57 -30.20 -8.37 40.24
N GLY A 58 -31.01 -7.34 40.00
CA GLY A 58 -31.07 -6.55 38.79
C GLY A 58 -31.93 -5.29 38.94
N PHE A 59 -31.95 -4.47 37.92
CA PHE A 59 -32.66 -3.18 37.90
C PHE A 59 -33.17 -2.87 36.51
N GLN A 60 -34.11 -1.95 36.43
CA GLN A 60 -34.52 -1.31 35.19
C GLN A 60 -33.98 0.09 35.15
N GLY A 61 -33.18 0.38 34.13
CA GLY A 61 -32.67 1.72 33.81
C GLY A 61 -33.42 2.35 32.65
N GLN A 62 -33.57 3.67 32.67
CA GLN A 62 -34.14 4.47 31.59
C GLN A 62 -33.32 5.73 31.34
N TRP A 63 -33.05 6.00 30.10
CA TRP A 63 -32.49 7.25 29.64
C TRP A 63 -33.60 8.09 28.95
N THR A 64 -33.59 9.41 29.16
CA THR A 64 -34.40 10.37 28.44
C THR A 64 -33.50 11.37 27.74
N VAL A 65 -33.58 11.42 26.42
CA VAL A 65 -32.87 12.40 25.58
C VAL A 65 -33.87 13.51 25.25
N LYS A 66 -33.55 14.76 25.59
CA LYS A 66 -34.39 15.94 25.36
C LYS A 66 -33.64 16.93 24.46
N ASN A 67 -34.32 17.39 23.42
CA ASN A 67 -33.86 18.53 22.62
C ASN A 67 -34.15 19.82 23.36
N THR A 68 -33.10 20.52 23.81
CA THR A 68 -33.21 21.82 24.51
C THR A 68 -32.88 22.99 23.58
N GLY A 69 -32.49 22.71 22.34
CA GLY A 69 -32.19 23.70 21.30
C GLY A 69 -33.42 24.12 20.50
N ASP A 70 -33.16 24.92 19.48
CA ASP A 70 -34.15 25.48 18.56
C ASP A 70 -34.16 24.78 17.18
N THR A 71 -33.25 23.83 16.96
CA THR A 71 -33.14 22.99 15.75
C THR A 71 -33.53 21.54 16.04
N THR A 72 -34.05 20.85 15.03
CA THR A 72 -34.41 19.43 15.15
C THR A 72 -33.13 18.58 15.20
N ILE A 73 -33.04 17.68 16.15
CA ILE A 73 -31.96 16.66 16.23
C ILE A 73 -32.32 15.50 15.29
N ASP A 74 -31.41 15.10 14.43
CA ASP A 74 -31.57 13.95 13.52
C ASP A 74 -30.54 12.87 13.85
N GLY A 75 -30.91 11.95 14.72
CA GLY A 75 -30.09 10.90 15.28
C GLY A 75 -29.46 11.28 16.63
N TRP A 76 -29.44 10.31 17.54
CA TRP A 76 -28.80 10.48 18.84
C TRP A 76 -28.02 9.24 19.24
N THR A 77 -26.93 9.48 19.99
CA THR A 77 -26.10 8.47 20.62
C THR A 77 -25.82 8.88 22.06
N VAL A 78 -26.12 8.02 23.03
CA VAL A 78 -25.80 8.21 24.44
C VAL A 78 -24.72 7.19 24.84
N GLU A 79 -23.61 7.65 25.41
CA GLU A 79 -22.55 6.83 25.99
C GLU A 79 -22.54 7.03 27.50
N TRP A 80 -22.28 5.95 28.27
CA TRP A 80 -22.16 6.03 29.73
C TRP A 80 -21.36 4.88 30.28
N ASP A 81 -20.89 5.07 31.52
CA ASP A 81 -20.19 4.06 32.31
C ASP A 81 -20.97 3.67 33.55
N PHE A 82 -20.99 2.34 33.84
CA PHE A 82 -21.43 1.78 35.11
C PHE A 82 -20.22 1.27 35.92
N PRO A 83 -20.34 1.21 37.26
CA PRO A 83 -19.34 0.55 38.10
C PRO A 83 -19.09 -0.89 37.70
N SER A 84 -17.87 -1.36 37.95
CA SER A 84 -17.47 -2.74 37.69
C SER A 84 -18.44 -3.75 38.30
N GLY A 85 -18.85 -4.77 37.51
CA GLY A 85 -19.80 -5.79 37.92
C GLY A 85 -21.26 -5.48 37.60
N THR A 86 -21.56 -4.30 37.00
CA THR A 86 -22.87 -3.96 36.46
C THR A 86 -22.93 -4.27 34.98
N THR A 87 -23.95 -5.02 34.54
CA THR A 87 -24.13 -5.35 33.11
C THR A 87 -25.48 -4.88 32.59
N VAL A 88 -25.53 -4.52 31.31
CA VAL A 88 -26.77 -4.21 30.58
C VAL A 88 -27.15 -5.44 29.74
N GLY A 89 -28.38 -5.91 29.93
CA GLY A 89 -28.95 -7.04 29.18
C GLY A 89 -29.92 -6.56 28.09
N SER A 90 -31.22 -6.96 28.18
CA SER A 90 -32.25 -6.59 27.21
C SER A 90 -32.50 -5.08 27.25
N ALA A 91 -32.54 -4.47 26.06
CA ALA A 91 -32.88 -3.06 25.89
C ALA A 91 -34.06 -2.89 24.91
N TRP A 92 -34.81 -1.81 25.02
CA TRP A 92 -35.91 -1.42 24.12
C TRP A 92 -35.82 0.05 23.78
N ASP A 93 -36.31 0.40 22.61
CA ASP A 93 -36.33 1.76 22.04
C ASP A 93 -34.93 2.35 21.79
N ALA A 94 -33.87 1.52 21.84
CA ALA A 94 -32.50 1.84 21.39
C ALA A 94 -31.75 0.58 21.02
N GLN A 95 -30.72 0.76 20.22
CA GLN A 95 -29.69 -0.27 19.99
C GLN A 95 -28.58 -0.06 21.02
N VAL A 96 -28.54 -0.88 22.05
CA VAL A 96 -27.52 -0.81 23.10
C VAL A 96 -26.41 -1.81 22.82
N SER A 97 -25.17 -1.36 22.90
CA SER A 97 -23.94 -2.19 22.78
C SER A 97 -22.94 -1.77 23.86
N GLY A 98 -22.03 -2.63 24.20
CA GLY A 98 -20.99 -2.36 25.19
C GLY A 98 -20.68 -3.57 26.08
N SER A 99 -19.61 -3.45 26.84
CA SER A 99 -19.13 -4.46 27.81
C SER A 99 -18.21 -3.81 28.85
N ASN A 100 -17.88 -4.54 29.91
CA ASN A 100 -16.93 -4.07 30.93
C ASN A 100 -17.28 -2.74 31.60
N GLY A 101 -18.59 -2.47 31.71
CA GLY A 101 -19.08 -1.23 32.34
C GLY A 101 -19.31 -0.08 31.39
N HIS A 102 -18.76 -0.07 30.17
CA HIS A 102 -18.95 0.98 29.18
C HIS A 102 -20.02 0.60 28.17
N TYR A 103 -21.02 1.47 27.94
CA TYR A 103 -22.16 1.23 27.07
C TYR A 103 -22.47 2.41 26.15
N THR A 104 -22.95 2.07 24.97
CA THR A 104 -23.42 3.02 23.95
C THR A 104 -24.80 2.62 23.49
N ALA A 105 -25.74 3.57 23.49
CA ALA A 105 -27.07 3.42 22.92
C ALA A 105 -27.23 4.35 21.72
N LYS A 106 -27.80 3.82 20.64
CA LYS A 106 -28.17 4.59 19.44
C LYS A 106 -29.65 4.51 19.20
N ASN A 107 -30.22 5.56 18.62
CA ASN A 107 -31.67 5.60 18.25
C ASN A 107 -32.04 4.43 17.33
N VAL A 108 -33.30 4.05 17.35
CA VAL A 108 -33.92 3.17 16.36
C VAL A 108 -34.60 4.00 15.26
N ASN A 109 -35.05 3.34 14.19
CA ASN A 109 -35.55 4.03 12.98
C ASN A 109 -36.73 5.01 13.22
N TRP A 110 -37.49 4.90 14.30
CA TRP A 110 -38.66 5.69 14.54
C TRP A 110 -38.48 6.80 15.59
N ASN A 111 -37.40 6.83 16.36
CA ASN A 111 -37.18 7.80 17.44
C ASN A 111 -35.85 8.60 17.28
N GLY A 112 -35.27 8.60 16.10
CA GLY A 112 -34.02 9.35 15.82
C GLY A 112 -34.25 10.86 15.71
N THR A 113 -35.42 11.28 15.25
CA THR A 113 -35.74 12.71 15.03
C THR A 113 -36.44 13.30 16.26
N ILE A 114 -35.80 14.31 16.90
CA ILE A 114 -36.31 14.98 18.09
C ILE A 114 -36.51 16.48 17.78
N THR A 115 -37.77 16.94 17.68
CA THR A 115 -38.05 18.35 17.43
C THR A 115 -37.73 19.22 18.66
N PRO A 116 -37.52 20.55 18.51
CA PRO A 116 -37.28 21.46 19.63
C PRO A 116 -38.24 21.27 20.78
N GLY A 117 -37.72 21.13 22.00
CA GLY A 117 -38.49 20.93 23.23
C GLY A 117 -39.02 19.51 23.47
N ALA A 118 -38.99 18.62 22.45
CA ALA A 118 -39.43 17.24 22.57
C ALA A 118 -38.37 16.33 23.25
N SER A 119 -38.82 15.15 23.69
CA SER A 119 -37.99 14.14 24.31
C SER A 119 -38.32 12.76 23.78
N VAL A 120 -37.31 11.87 23.77
CA VAL A 120 -37.46 10.44 23.56
C VAL A 120 -36.83 9.71 24.72
N SER A 121 -37.30 8.49 25.02
CA SER A 121 -36.72 7.66 26.07
C SER A 121 -36.46 6.24 25.58
N PHE A 122 -35.47 5.61 26.14
CA PHE A 122 -35.19 4.19 25.95
C PHE A 122 -34.88 3.54 27.28
N GLY A 123 -35.11 2.25 27.39
CA GLY A 123 -34.90 1.53 28.62
C GLY A 123 -34.11 0.22 28.44
N PHE A 124 -33.67 -0.32 29.56
CA PHE A 124 -32.96 -1.60 29.58
C PHE A 124 -33.07 -2.29 30.92
N ILE A 125 -32.85 -3.59 30.94
CA ILE A 125 -32.66 -4.40 32.17
C ILE A 125 -31.16 -4.55 32.41
N GLY A 126 -30.72 -4.21 33.61
CA GLY A 126 -29.34 -4.41 34.06
C GLY A 126 -29.26 -5.40 35.20
N THR A 127 -28.08 -5.98 35.42
CA THR A 127 -27.76 -6.85 36.59
C THR A 127 -26.58 -6.25 37.36
N GLY A 128 -26.52 -6.52 38.67
CA GLY A 128 -25.50 -5.96 39.55
C GLY A 128 -26.04 -4.84 40.44
N SER A 129 -25.28 -4.47 41.46
CA SER A 129 -25.70 -3.48 42.49
C SER A 129 -25.44 -2.01 42.08
N GLY A 130 -24.69 -1.77 41.01
CA GLY A 130 -24.25 -0.46 40.57
C GLY A 130 -25.19 0.32 39.67
N GLY A 131 -26.45 -0.13 39.47
CA GLY A 131 -27.39 0.49 38.53
C GLY A 131 -27.91 1.91 38.88
N GLY A 132 -27.49 2.48 40.01
CA GLY A 132 -27.79 3.87 40.38
C GLY A 132 -26.67 4.87 40.06
N ASP A 133 -25.47 4.40 39.84
CA ASP A 133 -24.24 5.22 39.71
C ASP A 133 -23.77 5.25 38.26
N VAL A 134 -24.28 6.18 37.48
CA VAL A 134 -23.85 6.41 36.09
C VAL A 134 -22.79 7.48 36.05
N SER A 135 -21.72 7.27 35.29
CA SER A 135 -20.67 8.26 35.07
C SER A 135 -20.28 8.33 33.59
N GLY A 136 -19.44 9.27 33.21
CA GLY A 136 -18.90 9.38 31.85
C GLY A 136 -19.93 9.66 30.77
N CYS A 137 -21.11 10.18 31.11
CA CYS A 137 -22.21 10.38 30.16
C CYS A 137 -21.83 11.36 29.04
N LYS A 138 -22.03 10.91 27.79
CA LYS A 138 -21.92 11.74 26.59
C LYS A 138 -23.19 11.60 25.73
N LEU A 139 -23.64 12.70 25.17
CA LEU A 139 -24.70 12.75 24.18
C LEU A 139 -24.15 13.34 22.88
N ASN A 140 -24.15 12.57 21.80
CA ASN A 140 -23.54 12.93 20.52
C ASN A 140 -22.09 13.43 20.66
N GLY A 141 -21.31 12.85 21.60
CA GLY A 141 -19.95 13.21 21.92
C GLY A 141 -19.76 14.40 22.87
N GLY A 142 -20.82 15.15 23.16
CA GLY A 142 -20.85 16.26 24.14
C GLY A 142 -21.32 15.82 25.54
N SER A 143 -21.28 16.71 26.53
CA SER A 143 -21.78 16.43 27.89
C SER A 143 -23.27 16.24 27.90
N CYS A 144 -23.79 15.36 28.75
CA CYS A 144 -25.22 15.06 28.86
C CYS A 144 -26.07 16.17 29.55
N ASP A 145 -25.44 17.09 30.23
CA ASP A 145 -26.10 18.21 30.95
C ASP A 145 -26.36 19.43 30.06
N GLY A 146 -26.02 19.34 28.78
CA GLY A 146 -26.23 20.42 27.83
C GLY A 146 -25.32 21.63 28.01
N ALA A 147 -24.32 21.53 28.88
CA ALA A 147 -23.27 22.52 28.97
C ALA A 147 -22.40 22.41 27.71
N GLN A 148 -22.47 23.45 26.85
CA GLN A 148 -21.49 23.58 25.77
C GLN A 148 -20.09 23.71 26.39
N PRO A 149 -19.07 23.07 25.84
CA PRO A 149 -17.68 23.43 26.11
C PRO A 149 -17.58 24.94 25.86
N GLY A 150 -17.12 25.71 26.87
CA GLY A 150 -16.84 27.12 26.67
C GLY A 150 -15.90 27.29 25.50
N ASP A 151 -16.06 28.37 24.73
CA ASP A 151 -15.14 28.77 23.68
C ASP A 151 -13.70 28.66 24.15
N THR A 152 -12.87 27.93 23.46
CA THR A 152 -11.47 27.70 23.85
C THR A 152 -10.53 28.52 22.96
N PRO A 153 -9.43 29.08 23.52
CA PRO A 153 -8.47 29.80 22.70
C PRO A 153 -7.87 28.95 21.58
N PRO A 154 -7.53 29.54 20.41
CA PRO A 154 -6.92 28.83 19.29
C PRO A 154 -5.63 28.09 19.63
N SER A 155 -5.29 27.07 18.86
CA SER A 155 -3.97 26.46 18.89
C SER A 155 -2.88 27.44 18.42
N ALA A 156 -1.59 27.15 18.72
CA ALA A 156 -0.50 27.90 18.13
C ALA A 156 -0.50 27.76 16.61
N PRO A 157 -0.29 28.87 15.84
CA PRO A 157 0.00 28.78 14.41
C PRO A 157 1.32 28.05 14.15
N GLY A 158 1.51 27.55 12.93
CA GLY A 158 2.79 26.99 12.53
C GLY A 158 3.91 28.04 12.56
N LYS A 159 5.16 27.60 12.76
CA LYS A 159 6.35 28.45 12.76
C LYS A 159 6.40 29.29 11.48
N PRO A 160 6.55 30.62 11.57
CA PRO A 160 6.64 31.46 10.39
C PRO A 160 7.86 31.12 9.54
N VAL A 161 7.68 31.09 8.23
CA VAL A 161 8.77 30.95 7.25
C VAL A 161 9.01 32.31 6.63
N ALA A 162 10.24 32.81 6.74
CA ALA A 162 10.65 34.07 6.10
C ALA A 162 11.08 33.83 4.65
N GLY A 163 10.63 34.70 3.75
CA GLY A 163 11.00 34.75 2.34
C GLY A 163 11.06 36.20 1.82
N ASP A 164 11.41 36.42 0.58
CA ASP A 164 11.47 37.73 -0.07
C ASP A 164 12.15 38.79 0.82
N ILE A 165 13.30 38.45 1.42
CA ILE A 165 14.03 39.30 2.36
C ILE A 165 14.78 40.36 1.57
N THR A 166 14.50 41.63 1.90
CA THR A 166 15.19 42.78 1.32
C THR A 166 15.92 43.59 2.40
N ASP A 167 16.46 44.71 2.08
CA ASP A 167 17.08 45.65 3.03
C ASP A 167 16.05 46.35 3.94
N THR A 168 14.78 46.39 3.52
CA THR A 168 13.72 47.10 4.24
C THR A 168 12.44 46.31 4.43
N SER A 169 12.39 45.02 4.00
CA SER A 169 11.20 44.20 4.14
C SER A 169 11.50 42.71 4.29
N VAL A 170 10.55 41.98 4.89
CA VAL A 170 10.55 40.53 5.04
C VAL A 170 9.12 40.03 4.82
N ARG A 171 8.96 39.02 3.95
CA ARG A 171 7.68 38.33 3.78
C ARG A 171 7.65 37.08 4.66
N LEU A 172 6.58 36.94 5.45
CA LEU A 172 6.34 35.79 6.33
C LEU A 172 5.15 34.98 5.80
N THR A 173 5.23 33.66 5.93
CA THR A 173 4.12 32.72 5.67
C THR A 173 4.07 31.69 6.79
N TRP A 174 2.89 31.18 7.11
CA TRP A 174 2.73 30.17 8.18
C TRP A 174 1.54 29.25 7.88
N THR A 175 1.42 28.14 8.62
CA THR A 175 0.25 27.27 8.57
C THR A 175 -0.79 27.70 9.60
N ALA A 176 -2.09 27.50 9.24
CA ALA A 176 -3.22 27.91 10.06
C ALA A 176 -3.21 27.26 11.45
N ALA A 177 -3.64 28.00 12.45
CA ALA A 177 -4.07 27.46 13.74
C ALA A 177 -5.46 26.80 13.61
N THR A 178 -5.83 25.96 14.56
CA THR A 178 -7.15 25.34 14.68
C THR A 178 -7.88 25.89 15.91
N ASP A 179 -9.22 25.95 15.81
CA ASP A 179 -10.07 26.45 16.87
C ASP A 179 -11.49 25.89 16.76
N ASP A 180 -12.18 25.74 17.88
CA ASP A 180 -13.52 25.13 17.93
C ASP A 180 -14.66 26.05 17.43
N LYS A 181 -14.43 27.36 17.40
CA LYS A 181 -15.35 28.37 16.85
C LYS A 181 -14.80 29.08 15.60
N GLY A 182 -13.56 28.78 15.26
CA GLY A 182 -12.87 29.29 14.08
C GLY A 182 -11.92 30.46 14.38
N VAL A 183 -10.79 30.45 13.67
CA VAL A 183 -9.77 31.50 13.78
C VAL A 183 -10.19 32.72 12.98
N LYS A 184 -10.27 33.88 13.63
CA LYS A 184 -10.66 35.17 13.06
C LYS A 184 -9.50 35.84 12.31
N ASN A 185 -8.33 35.93 12.94
CA ASN A 185 -7.15 36.57 12.40
C ASN A 185 -5.86 36.18 13.13
N TYR A 186 -4.72 36.73 12.68
CA TYR A 186 -3.42 36.47 13.21
C TYR A 186 -2.71 37.77 13.56
N ASP A 187 -2.21 37.89 14.79
CA ASP A 187 -1.34 38.98 15.22
C ASP A 187 0.12 38.63 14.93
N ILE A 188 0.82 39.50 14.24
CA ILE A 188 2.24 39.35 13.89
C ILE A 188 3.06 40.16 14.90
N LEU A 189 3.99 39.48 15.57
CA LEU A 189 4.90 40.12 16.51
C LEU A 189 6.32 40.12 15.95
N ARG A 190 6.94 41.29 15.98
CA ARG A 190 8.36 41.50 15.67
C ARG A 190 9.07 41.85 16.97
N ASP A 191 10.07 41.08 17.36
CA ASP A 191 10.84 41.25 18.61
C ASP A 191 9.92 41.38 19.85
N GLY A 192 8.85 40.57 19.88
CA GLY A 192 7.84 40.56 20.93
C GLY A 192 6.80 41.67 20.82
N THR A 193 6.92 42.63 19.90
CA THR A 193 5.98 43.74 19.73
C THR A 193 5.06 43.47 18.52
N LYS A 194 3.75 43.62 18.73
CA LYS A 194 2.77 43.45 17.66
C LYS A 194 2.92 44.52 16.60
N VAL A 195 3.12 44.11 15.34
CA VAL A 195 3.30 45.02 14.19
C VAL A 195 2.12 44.97 13.22
N ALA A 196 1.33 43.91 13.21
CA ALA A 196 0.18 43.78 12.34
C ALA A 196 -0.85 42.77 12.87
N THR A 197 -2.08 42.88 12.34
CA THR A 197 -3.13 41.85 12.44
C THR A 197 -3.62 41.56 11.01
N VAL A 198 -3.65 40.29 10.60
CA VAL A 198 -4.03 39.87 9.25
C VAL A 198 -4.95 38.64 9.27
N GLU A 199 -5.83 38.51 8.28
CA GLU A 199 -6.70 37.35 8.08
C GLU A 199 -6.03 36.26 7.24
N LYS A 200 -5.01 36.63 6.48
CA LYS A 200 -4.28 35.71 5.57
C LYS A 200 -3.12 35.02 6.29
N LEU A 201 -2.71 33.88 5.79
CA LEU A 201 -1.57 33.13 6.27
C LEU A 201 -0.22 33.65 5.72
N ALA A 202 -0.17 34.94 5.43
CA ALA A 202 1.02 35.61 4.96
C ALA A 202 0.99 37.12 5.34
N TYR A 203 2.16 37.67 5.62
CA TYR A 203 2.36 39.10 5.92
C TYR A 203 3.71 39.57 5.38
N THR A 204 3.78 40.77 4.84
CA THR A 204 5.04 41.42 4.49
C THR A 204 5.29 42.57 5.45
N ASP A 205 6.29 42.46 6.28
CA ASP A 205 6.79 43.53 7.12
C ASP A 205 7.72 44.43 6.31
N SER A 206 7.49 45.70 6.34
CA SER A 206 8.25 46.69 5.58
C SER A 206 8.67 47.91 6.44
N GLY A 207 9.58 48.73 5.94
CA GLY A 207 10.15 49.83 6.73
C GLY A 207 11.17 49.38 7.74
N LEU A 208 11.75 48.20 7.55
CA LEU A 208 12.77 47.63 8.39
C LEU A 208 14.12 48.32 8.16
N THR A 209 15.00 48.23 9.16
CA THR A 209 16.37 48.73 9.06
C THR A 209 17.24 47.68 8.37
N LYS A 210 18.03 48.11 7.40
CA LYS A 210 19.00 47.26 6.69
C LYS A 210 19.98 46.58 7.63
N ASP A 211 20.43 45.39 7.26
CA ASP A 211 21.46 44.62 7.97
C ASP A 211 21.09 44.40 9.45
N THR A 212 19.81 44.26 9.78
CA THR A 212 19.29 44.19 11.14
C THR A 212 18.59 42.84 11.35
N ALA A 213 18.86 42.19 12.48
CA ALA A 213 18.21 40.96 12.88
C ALA A 213 16.86 41.25 13.55
N TYR A 214 15.83 40.51 13.18
CA TYR A 214 14.49 40.55 13.74
C TYR A 214 14.01 39.15 14.09
N THR A 215 13.17 39.00 15.10
CA THR A 215 12.54 37.75 15.46
C THR A 215 11.03 37.87 15.35
N TYR A 216 10.41 36.98 14.59
CA TYR A 216 8.95 36.99 14.34
C TYR A 216 8.27 35.79 14.99
N THR A 217 7.11 36.07 15.61
CA THR A 217 6.13 35.08 16.07
C THR A 217 4.75 35.47 15.58
N VAL A 218 3.85 34.49 15.48
CA VAL A 218 2.47 34.69 15.08
C VAL A 218 1.54 34.14 16.17
N VAL A 219 0.48 34.88 16.51
CA VAL A 219 -0.52 34.48 17.48
C VAL A 219 -1.87 34.47 16.79
N ALA A 220 -2.62 33.37 16.89
CA ALA A 220 -3.98 33.29 16.38
C ALA A 220 -5.00 33.91 17.37
N ARG A 221 -6.06 34.47 16.83
CA ARG A 221 -7.19 35.04 17.56
C ARG A 221 -8.47 34.47 17.02
N ASP A 222 -9.36 33.98 17.88
CA ASP A 222 -10.67 33.46 17.53
C ASP A 222 -11.74 34.54 17.30
N THR A 223 -12.98 34.09 17.05
CA THR A 223 -14.10 34.97 16.82
C THR A 223 -14.61 35.70 18.07
N ALA A 224 -14.22 35.23 19.27
CA ALA A 224 -14.49 35.87 20.58
C ALA A 224 -13.32 36.76 21.06
N ASP A 225 -12.31 36.97 20.20
CA ASP A 225 -11.09 37.74 20.48
C ASP A 225 -10.15 37.12 21.55
N GLN A 226 -10.30 35.81 21.86
CA GLN A 226 -9.35 35.08 22.68
C GLN A 226 -8.07 34.83 21.87
N THR A 227 -6.92 34.79 22.53
CA THR A 227 -5.63 34.55 21.88
C THR A 227 -5.04 33.21 22.28
N GLY A 228 -4.59 32.43 21.29
CA GLY A 228 -3.84 31.22 21.51
C GLY A 228 -2.36 31.46 21.87
N PRO A 229 -1.59 30.38 22.08
CA PRO A 229 -0.15 30.48 22.25
C PRO A 229 0.53 31.04 20.98
N ALA A 230 1.65 31.74 21.17
CA ALA A 230 2.48 32.17 20.05
C ALA A 230 3.12 30.98 19.33
N SER A 231 3.35 31.13 18.02
CA SER A 231 4.15 30.19 17.24
C SER A 231 5.59 30.12 17.74
N GLU A 232 6.32 29.05 17.33
CA GLU A 232 7.78 29.03 17.44
C GLU A 232 8.38 30.24 16.72
N PRO A 233 9.44 30.88 17.29
CA PRO A 233 10.04 32.06 16.73
C PRO A 233 10.85 31.76 15.45
N THR A 234 10.84 32.70 14.50
CA THR A 234 11.71 32.71 13.33
C THR A 234 12.62 33.94 13.37
N ALA A 235 13.92 33.73 13.43
CA ALA A 235 14.92 34.76 13.32
C ALA A 235 15.23 35.01 11.82
N VAL A 236 15.31 36.28 11.44
CA VAL A 236 15.61 36.71 10.07
C VAL A 236 16.46 38.00 10.12
N ARG A 237 17.37 38.17 9.16
CA ARG A 237 18.17 39.38 9.03
C ARG A 237 17.87 40.04 7.67
N THR A 238 17.55 41.34 7.69
CA THR A 238 17.41 42.14 6.45
C THR A 238 18.75 42.26 5.75
N THR A 239 18.72 42.38 4.43
CA THR A 239 19.95 42.56 3.63
C THR A 239 20.59 43.92 3.85
N GLY A 240 21.92 44.03 3.73
CA GLY A 240 22.65 45.31 3.80
C GLY A 240 22.59 46.04 2.46
N GLY A 241 22.00 47.26 2.42
CA GLY A 241 21.76 48.00 1.18
C GLY A 241 22.99 48.18 0.31
N GLY A 242 22.97 47.51 -0.84
CA GLY A 242 23.78 47.75 -2.03
C GLY A 242 22.83 47.59 -3.23
N GLN A 243 23.07 48.21 -4.39
CA GLN A 243 22.29 48.10 -5.63
C GLN A 243 21.67 46.69 -5.81
N PRO A 244 20.60 46.49 -6.67
CA PRO A 244 20.04 45.16 -6.83
C PRO A 244 21.17 44.16 -7.07
N GLY A 245 21.70 43.65 -6.00
CA GLY A 245 22.86 42.77 -5.94
C GLY A 245 22.37 41.35 -5.99
N ASP A 246 23.16 40.53 -6.63
CA ASP A 246 23.12 39.10 -6.63
C ASP A 246 22.62 38.54 -5.29
N THR A 247 21.55 37.75 -5.31
CA THR A 247 20.99 37.12 -4.09
C THR A 247 21.44 35.68 -4.00
N PRO A 248 21.68 35.15 -2.78
CA PRO A 248 22.01 33.71 -2.63
C PRO A 248 20.93 32.79 -3.20
N PRO A 249 21.31 31.63 -3.75
CA PRO A 249 20.37 30.66 -4.30
C PRO A 249 19.32 30.17 -3.30
N SER A 250 18.18 29.72 -3.79
CA SER A 250 17.22 28.98 -2.99
C SER A 250 17.80 27.63 -2.50
N ALA A 251 17.17 27.00 -1.50
CA ALA A 251 17.52 25.63 -1.13
C ALA A 251 17.26 24.68 -2.30
N PRO A 252 18.19 23.75 -2.62
CA PRO A 252 17.92 22.64 -3.55
C PRO A 252 16.83 21.71 -2.97
N GLY A 253 16.20 20.93 -3.85
CA GLY A 253 15.28 19.90 -3.39
C GLY A 253 15.97 18.84 -2.52
N LYS A 254 15.21 18.20 -1.62
CA LYS A 254 15.70 17.13 -0.76
C LYS A 254 16.38 16.04 -1.60
N PRO A 255 17.63 15.63 -1.30
CA PRO A 255 18.29 14.56 -2.06
C PRO A 255 17.52 13.25 -1.98
N VAL A 256 17.44 12.56 -3.11
CA VAL A 256 16.93 11.19 -3.20
C VAL A 256 18.11 10.26 -3.36
N ALA A 257 18.26 9.29 -2.44
CA ALA A 257 19.30 8.29 -2.51
C ALA A 257 18.87 7.11 -3.40
N GLY A 258 19.77 6.64 -4.25
CA GLY A 258 19.61 5.47 -5.10
C GLY A 258 20.95 4.74 -5.25
N ASP A 259 20.97 3.61 -5.98
CA ASP A 259 22.17 2.82 -6.25
C ASP A 259 23.04 2.63 -4.98
N ILE A 260 22.41 2.23 -3.86
CA ILE A 260 23.07 2.11 -2.56
C ILE A 260 23.85 0.79 -2.55
N THR A 261 25.15 0.88 -2.31
CA THR A 261 26.04 -0.29 -2.16
C THR A 261 26.63 -0.32 -0.74
N ASP A 262 27.54 -1.23 -0.49
CA ASP A 262 28.31 -1.29 0.78
C ASP A 262 29.34 -0.16 0.93
N THR A 263 29.74 0.46 -0.18
CA THR A 263 30.77 1.51 -0.20
C THR A 263 30.38 2.76 -0.99
N SER A 264 29.15 2.84 -1.52
CA SER A 264 28.71 4.03 -2.28
C SER A 264 27.22 4.28 -2.19
N VAL A 265 26.84 5.54 -2.41
CA VAL A 265 25.45 6.01 -2.49
C VAL A 265 25.35 7.03 -3.62
N ARG A 266 24.41 6.83 -4.55
CA ARG A 266 24.08 7.82 -5.57
C ARG A 266 22.96 8.73 -5.08
N LEU A 267 23.19 10.04 -5.16
CA LEU A 267 22.24 11.08 -4.79
C LEU A 267 21.75 11.82 -6.05
N THR A 268 20.47 12.17 -6.08
CA THR A 268 19.88 13.05 -7.10
C THR A 268 18.98 14.07 -6.40
N TRP A 269 18.85 15.28 -6.96
CA TRP A 269 18.01 16.33 -6.38
C TRP A 269 17.43 17.24 -7.46
N THR A 270 16.45 18.08 -7.10
CA THR A 270 15.94 19.11 -7.99
C THR A 270 16.74 20.40 -7.84
N ALA A 271 16.88 21.13 -8.94
CA ALA A 271 17.68 22.36 -8.99
C ALA A 271 17.17 23.43 -8.00
N ALA A 272 18.09 24.17 -7.43
CA ALA A 272 17.81 25.46 -6.80
C ALA A 272 17.56 26.53 -7.87
N THR A 273 16.91 27.61 -7.50
CA THR A 273 16.70 28.81 -8.33
C THR A 273 17.54 29.98 -7.81
N ASP A 274 17.97 30.83 -8.71
CA ASP A 274 18.79 31.99 -8.40
C ASP A 274 18.61 33.06 -9.49
N ASP A 275 18.78 34.35 -9.13
CA ASP A 275 18.55 35.46 -10.04
C ASP A 275 19.71 35.71 -11.04
N LYS A 276 20.91 35.20 -10.75
CA LYS A 276 22.09 35.24 -11.63
C LYS A 276 22.52 33.86 -12.12
N GLY A 277 21.88 32.82 -11.60
CA GLY A 277 22.10 31.42 -11.95
C GLY A 277 22.96 30.65 -10.95
N VAL A 278 22.58 29.39 -10.76
CA VAL A 278 23.28 28.45 -9.88
C VAL A 278 24.55 27.95 -10.60
N LYS A 279 25.71 28.12 -9.98
CA LYS A 279 27.00 27.69 -10.51
C LYS A 279 27.25 26.21 -10.25
N ASN A 280 27.05 25.76 -9.01
CA ASN A 280 27.29 24.39 -8.58
C ASN A 280 26.59 24.06 -7.26
N TYR A 281 26.76 22.81 -6.81
CA TYR A 281 26.19 22.28 -5.59
C TYR A 281 27.26 21.67 -4.70
N ASP A 282 27.31 22.07 -3.45
CA ASP A 282 28.12 21.44 -2.41
C ASP A 282 27.33 20.30 -1.78
N ILE A 283 27.93 19.11 -1.72
CA ILE A 283 27.34 17.91 -1.09
C ILE A 283 27.95 17.77 0.30
N LEU A 284 27.08 17.70 1.30
CA LEU A 284 27.51 17.51 2.69
C LEU A 284 27.06 16.11 3.16
N ARG A 285 27.99 15.37 3.73
CA ARG A 285 27.76 14.12 4.43
C ARG A 285 28.00 14.35 5.92
N ASP A 286 27.01 14.08 6.75
CA ASP A 286 27.04 14.30 8.20
C ASP A 286 27.52 15.73 8.56
N GLY A 287 27.04 16.72 7.80
CA GLY A 287 27.41 18.12 7.96
C GLY A 287 28.78 18.51 7.37
N THR A 288 29.59 17.55 6.90
CA THR A 288 30.90 17.79 6.30
C THR A 288 30.82 17.77 4.79
N LYS A 289 31.34 18.80 4.11
CA LYS A 289 31.40 18.87 2.64
C LYS A 289 32.31 17.79 2.07
N VAL A 290 31.76 16.95 1.19
CA VAL A 290 32.47 15.84 0.55
C VAL A 290 32.70 16.06 -0.94
N ALA A 291 31.90 16.91 -1.60
CA ALA A 291 32.08 17.21 -3.02
C ALA A 291 31.46 18.56 -3.39
N THR A 292 31.85 19.09 -4.57
CA THR A 292 31.18 20.16 -5.31
C THR A 292 30.95 19.68 -6.72
N VAL A 293 29.70 19.76 -7.22
CA VAL A 293 29.31 19.29 -8.56
C VAL A 293 28.42 20.29 -9.28
N GLU A 294 28.46 20.31 -10.60
CA GLU A 294 27.57 21.14 -11.45
C GLU A 294 26.27 20.41 -11.80
N LYS A 295 26.27 19.07 -11.72
CA LYS A 295 25.13 18.21 -12.09
C LYS A 295 24.20 18.03 -10.89
N LEU A 296 22.94 17.71 -11.17
CA LEU A 296 21.92 17.41 -10.17
C LEU A 296 22.00 15.96 -9.64
N ALA A 297 23.19 15.39 -9.68
CA ALA A 297 23.49 14.04 -9.21
C ALA A 297 24.94 13.94 -8.75
N TYR A 298 25.18 13.13 -7.71
CA TYR A 298 26.51 12.80 -7.18
C TYR A 298 26.53 11.37 -6.68
N THR A 299 27.63 10.65 -6.89
CA THR A 299 27.86 9.35 -6.27
C THR A 299 28.96 9.49 -5.24
N ASP A 300 28.59 9.33 -3.97
CA ASP A 300 29.54 9.25 -2.86
C ASP A 300 30.07 7.82 -2.77
N SER A 301 31.40 7.68 -2.69
CA SER A 301 32.09 6.39 -2.69
C SER A 301 33.18 6.33 -1.61
N GLY A 302 33.67 5.15 -1.30
CA GLY A 302 34.60 4.94 -0.19
C GLY A 302 33.94 5.00 1.19
N LEU A 303 32.63 4.77 1.23
CA LEU A 303 31.85 4.73 2.46
C LEU A 303 32.11 3.44 3.25
N THR A 304 31.86 3.49 4.55
CA THR A 304 31.93 2.32 5.42
C THR A 304 30.63 1.53 5.30
N LYS A 305 30.75 0.24 5.10
CA LYS A 305 29.62 -0.69 4.97
C LYS A 305 28.73 -0.70 6.21
N GLY A 306 27.42 -0.87 6.02
CA GLY A 306 26.46 -0.95 7.12
C GLY A 306 26.36 0.30 7.95
N THR A 307 26.84 1.45 7.45
CA THR A 307 26.91 2.72 8.17
C THR A 307 25.84 3.68 7.66
N GLU A 308 25.21 4.40 8.56
CA GLU A 308 24.22 5.41 8.26
C GLU A 308 24.89 6.76 8.03
N TYR A 309 24.45 7.48 7.01
CA TYR A 309 24.95 8.80 6.64
C TYR A 309 23.77 9.73 6.35
N ALA A 310 23.89 10.99 6.78
CA ALA A 310 22.93 12.04 6.46
C ALA A 310 23.50 12.99 5.39
N TYR A 311 22.75 13.15 4.28
CA TYR A 311 23.17 14.02 3.19
C TYR A 311 22.29 15.24 3.06
N THR A 312 22.93 16.42 2.89
CA THR A 312 22.30 17.67 2.46
C THR A 312 23.04 18.24 1.27
N VAL A 313 22.36 19.09 0.49
CA VAL A 313 22.91 19.77 -0.68
C VAL A 313 22.74 21.26 -0.51
N VAL A 314 23.77 22.03 -0.83
CA VAL A 314 23.78 23.51 -0.76
C VAL A 314 24.09 24.02 -2.17
N ALA A 315 23.27 24.92 -2.69
CA ALA A 315 23.55 25.57 -3.96
C ALA A 315 24.49 26.76 -3.78
N ARG A 316 25.31 27.01 -4.79
CA ARG A 316 26.22 28.13 -4.88
C ARG A 316 26.00 28.86 -6.20
N ASP A 317 25.89 30.21 -6.18
CA ASP A 317 25.71 31.03 -7.36
C ASP A 317 27.04 31.36 -8.06
N THR A 318 26.96 32.18 -9.10
CA THR A 318 28.13 32.63 -9.88
C THR A 318 29.05 33.61 -9.16
N ALA A 319 28.57 34.22 -8.05
CA ALA A 319 29.36 35.08 -7.17
C ALA A 319 29.89 34.32 -5.93
N ASP A 320 29.75 33.00 -5.89
CA ASP A 320 30.15 32.11 -4.81
C ASP A 320 29.37 32.28 -3.48
N GLN A 321 28.19 32.95 -3.53
CA GLN A 321 27.28 32.98 -2.38
C GLN A 321 26.60 31.62 -2.23
N THR A 322 26.29 31.23 -1.01
CA THR A 322 25.64 29.95 -0.68
C THR A 322 24.22 30.16 -0.18
N GLY A 323 23.29 29.40 -0.74
CA GLY A 323 21.92 29.33 -0.27
C GLY A 323 21.75 28.43 0.97
N PRO A 324 20.52 28.31 1.48
CA PRO A 324 20.21 27.37 2.54
C PRO A 324 20.44 25.93 2.10
N ALA A 325 20.80 25.04 3.05
CA ALA A 325 20.91 23.63 2.79
C ALA A 325 19.51 23.00 2.52
N SER A 326 19.47 22.01 1.66
CA SER A 326 18.28 21.16 1.47
C SER A 326 17.87 20.46 2.78
N ALA A 327 16.64 19.95 2.84
CA ALA A 327 16.27 18.97 3.85
C ALA A 327 17.20 17.74 3.76
N ALA A 328 17.56 17.17 4.92
CA ALA A 328 18.46 16.02 4.98
C ALA A 328 17.79 14.73 4.48
N THR A 329 18.56 13.89 3.81
CA THR A 329 18.22 12.50 3.50
C THR A 329 19.15 11.57 4.25
N THR A 330 18.58 10.72 5.12
CA THR A 330 19.34 9.68 5.81
C THR A 330 19.33 8.41 4.96
N VAL A 331 20.50 7.82 4.79
CA VAL A 331 20.68 6.58 4.00
C VAL A 331 21.72 5.70 4.69
N ARG A 332 21.48 4.39 4.68
CA ARG A 332 22.40 3.40 5.23
C ARG A 332 23.03 2.60 4.09
N THR A 333 24.37 2.54 4.06
CA THR A 333 25.09 1.65 3.16
C THR A 333 24.76 0.20 3.48
N THR A 334 24.82 -0.68 2.48
CA THR A 334 24.56 -2.10 2.70
C THR A 334 25.62 -2.71 3.62
N GLY A 335 25.22 -3.56 4.57
CA GLY A 335 26.13 -4.20 5.54
C GLY A 335 26.82 -5.40 4.92
N GLY A 336 28.15 -5.41 4.93
CA GLY A 336 28.96 -6.37 4.24
C GLY A 336 28.69 -7.84 4.51
N GLY A 337 28.67 -8.60 3.46
CA GLY A 337 28.57 -10.05 3.40
C GLY A 337 27.91 -10.49 2.11
N GLY A 338 28.59 -10.33 0.99
CA GLY A 338 28.11 -10.75 -0.32
C GLY A 338 27.93 -9.57 -1.28
N GLN A 339 28.27 -9.77 -2.54
CA GLN A 339 27.83 -9.04 -3.71
C GLN A 339 26.42 -8.47 -3.50
N PRO A 340 25.99 -7.35 -4.14
CA PRO A 340 24.57 -7.02 -4.16
C PRO A 340 23.86 -8.32 -4.46
N VAL A 341 23.12 -8.85 -3.49
CA VAL A 341 22.32 -10.04 -3.76
C VAL A 341 21.32 -9.53 -4.75
N ASP A 342 21.52 -9.86 -6.04
CA ASP A 342 20.54 -9.56 -7.06
C ASP A 342 19.20 -9.95 -6.48
N ALA A 343 18.28 -8.99 -6.43
CA ALA A 343 16.97 -9.24 -5.89
C ALA A 343 16.42 -10.55 -6.46
N VAL A 344 15.86 -11.40 -5.63
CA VAL A 344 15.30 -12.67 -6.08
C VAL A 344 14.21 -12.36 -7.11
N LYS A 345 14.36 -12.93 -8.31
CA LYS A 345 13.40 -12.87 -9.41
C LYS A 345 12.99 -14.30 -9.72
N LEU A 346 11.87 -14.73 -9.10
CA LEU A 346 11.42 -16.11 -9.08
C LEU A 346 10.10 -16.26 -9.84
N GLY A 347 10.01 -17.28 -10.68
CA GLY A 347 8.75 -17.62 -11.35
C GLY A 347 8.35 -19.08 -11.11
N TYR A 348 7.04 -19.32 -11.04
CA TYR A 348 6.47 -20.67 -10.97
C TYR A 348 6.30 -21.24 -12.37
N PHE A 349 6.87 -22.43 -12.62
CA PHE A 349 6.66 -23.23 -13.81
C PHE A 349 5.73 -24.39 -13.47
N THR A 350 4.52 -24.36 -14.06
CA THR A 350 3.51 -25.38 -13.83
C THR A 350 3.76 -26.62 -14.68
N GLU A 351 3.82 -27.80 -14.05
CA GLU A 351 4.08 -29.08 -14.77
C GLU A 351 3.02 -29.40 -15.82
N TRP A 352 1.76 -29.04 -15.56
CA TRP A 352 0.63 -29.25 -16.47
C TRP A 352 0.55 -28.23 -17.62
N GLY A 353 1.41 -27.20 -17.62
CA GLY A 353 1.47 -26.21 -18.70
C GLY A 353 1.76 -26.84 -20.07
N VAL A 354 2.36 -28.02 -20.09
CA VAL A 354 2.70 -28.78 -21.32
C VAL A 354 1.50 -29.36 -22.05
N TYR A 355 0.30 -29.35 -21.44
CA TYR A 355 -0.95 -29.83 -22.06
C TYR A 355 -1.69 -28.69 -22.78
N ASP A 356 -2.87 -28.31 -22.34
CA ASP A 356 -3.76 -27.35 -23.02
C ASP A 356 -3.14 -25.97 -23.22
N ARG A 357 -2.23 -25.56 -22.33
CA ARG A 357 -1.49 -24.30 -22.46
C ARG A 357 -0.39 -24.36 -23.49
N ASN A 358 0.08 -25.56 -23.84
CA ASN A 358 1.22 -25.82 -24.74
C ASN A 358 2.44 -24.96 -24.37
N TYR A 359 2.69 -24.83 -23.06
CA TYR A 359 3.79 -24.03 -22.51
C TYR A 359 4.90 -24.96 -22.03
N HIS A 360 6.05 -24.87 -22.67
CA HIS A 360 7.21 -25.72 -22.45
C HIS A 360 8.35 -24.93 -21.82
N VAL A 361 9.32 -25.62 -21.22
CA VAL A 361 10.54 -24.97 -20.64
C VAL A 361 11.25 -24.11 -21.70
N LYS A 362 11.21 -24.50 -22.98
CA LYS A 362 11.75 -23.69 -24.09
C LYS A 362 11.14 -22.29 -24.17
N ASN A 363 9.86 -22.11 -23.78
CA ASN A 363 9.19 -20.81 -23.82
C ASN A 363 9.89 -19.80 -22.89
N LEU A 364 10.52 -20.23 -21.81
CA LEU A 364 11.35 -19.36 -20.93
C LEU A 364 12.54 -18.75 -21.69
N VAL A 365 13.09 -19.51 -22.63
CA VAL A 365 14.22 -19.07 -23.48
C VAL A 365 13.74 -18.14 -24.58
N THR A 366 12.67 -18.55 -25.30
CA THR A 366 12.17 -17.81 -26.47
C THR A 366 11.52 -16.47 -26.09
N SER A 367 10.93 -16.38 -24.89
CA SER A 367 10.40 -15.12 -24.35
C SER A 367 11.49 -14.19 -23.81
N GLY A 368 12.73 -14.69 -23.67
CA GLY A 368 13.82 -13.96 -23.03
C GLY A 368 13.68 -13.87 -21.50
N SER A 369 12.73 -14.57 -20.89
CA SER A 369 12.54 -14.58 -19.43
C SER A 369 13.70 -15.24 -18.70
N ALA A 370 14.23 -16.35 -19.24
CA ALA A 370 15.33 -17.10 -18.63
C ALA A 370 16.57 -16.24 -18.30
N SER A 371 16.90 -15.27 -19.16
CA SER A 371 18.06 -14.38 -18.92
C SER A 371 17.87 -13.36 -17.81
N LYS A 372 16.63 -13.20 -17.30
CA LYS A 372 16.25 -12.22 -16.29
C LYS A 372 15.96 -12.85 -14.93
N LEU A 373 15.77 -14.18 -14.90
CA LEU A 373 15.44 -14.94 -13.69
C LEU A 373 16.69 -15.22 -12.84
N THR A 374 16.46 -15.33 -11.53
CA THR A 374 17.40 -15.91 -10.59
C THR A 374 16.96 -17.30 -10.14
N HIS A 375 15.64 -17.52 -10.03
CA HIS A 375 15.07 -18.75 -9.49
C HIS A 375 13.84 -19.20 -10.29
N ILE A 376 13.56 -20.49 -10.27
CA ILE A 376 12.35 -21.12 -10.78
C ILE A 376 11.83 -22.09 -9.72
N ASN A 377 10.54 -22.00 -9.37
CA ASN A 377 9.84 -23.05 -8.64
C ASN A 377 9.11 -23.95 -9.63
N TYR A 378 9.41 -25.24 -9.62
CA TYR A 378 8.68 -26.25 -10.37
C TYR A 378 7.44 -26.66 -9.58
N ALA A 379 6.26 -26.45 -10.11
CA ALA A 379 5.00 -26.66 -9.45
C ALA A 379 4.17 -27.75 -10.17
N PHE A 380 3.73 -28.80 -9.47
CA PHE A 380 3.95 -29.08 -8.06
C PHE A 380 4.35 -30.55 -7.85
N GLY A 381 5.09 -30.79 -6.80
CA GLY A 381 5.11 -32.09 -6.15
C GLY A 381 3.91 -32.23 -5.23
N ASN A 382 3.42 -33.45 -5.01
CA ASN A 382 2.28 -33.74 -4.15
C ASN A 382 2.73 -34.09 -2.72
N VAL A 383 1.87 -33.79 -1.76
CA VAL A 383 2.01 -34.20 -0.33
C VAL A 383 0.95 -35.25 -0.04
N GLN A 384 1.37 -36.51 0.06
CA GLN A 384 0.44 -37.63 0.23
C GLN A 384 0.95 -38.64 1.26
N GLY A 385 0.10 -39.01 2.21
CA GLY A 385 0.45 -39.98 3.26
C GLY A 385 1.65 -39.56 4.10
N GLY A 386 1.80 -38.25 4.38
CA GLY A 386 2.91 -37.70 5.15
C GLY A 386 4.26 -37.73 4.41
N ARG A 387 4.27 -37.80 3.08
CA ARG A 387 5.47 -37.88 2.24
C ARG A 387 5.36 -36.95 1.02
N CYS A 388 6.52 -36.50 0.52
CA CYS A 388 6.62 -35.90 -0.80
C CYS A 388 6.56 -36.96 -1.90
N THR A 389 5.76 -36.71 -2.92
CA THR A 389 5.65 -37.56 -4.12
C THR A 389 5.67 -36.71 -5.39
N ILE A 390 5.98 -37.34 -6.53
CA ILE A 390 5.88 -36.65 -7.84
C ILE A 390 4.39 -36.38 -8.09
N GLY A 391 4.08 -35.18 -8.60
CA GLY A 391 2.71 -34.81 -9.00
C GLY A 391 2.30 -35.55 -10.27
N ASP A 392 2.71 -35.02 -11.43
CA ASP A 392 2.51 -35.66 -12.72
C ASP A 392 3.81 -36.28 -13.24
N ALA A 393 3.97 -37.59 -13.03
CA ALA A 393 5.18 -38.31 -13.41
C ALA A 393 5.41 -38.25 -14.95
N TYR A 394 4.34 -38.29 -15.74
CA TYR A 394 4.48 -38.21 -17.19
C TYR A 394 5.05 -36.86 -17.64
N ALA A 395 4.49 -35.76 -17.18
CA ALA A 395 5.00 -34.42 -17.50
C ALA A 395 6.40 -34.18 -16.92
N ALA A 396 6.64 -34.67 -15.69
CA ALA A 396 7.92 -34.46 -14.98
C ALA A 396 9.08 -35.23 -15.62
N THR A 397 8.91 -36.54 -15.90
CA THR A 397 10.03 -37.44 -16.22
C THR A 397 9.91 -38.22 -17.50
N ASP A 398 8.71 -38.42 -18.07
CA ASP A 398 8.49 -39.43 -19.14
C ASP A 398 8.16 -38.83 -20.50
N LYS A 399 7.52 -37.64 -20.56
CA LYS A 399 7.14 -37.00 -21.83
C LYS A 399 8.35 -36.78 -22.72
N ALA A 400 8.33 -37.40 -23.92
CA ALA A 400 9.35 -37.14 -24.92
C ALA A 400 9.08 -35.79 -25.61
N TYR A 401 10.08 -34.93 -25.65
CA TYR A 401 10.01 -33.63 -26.29
C TYR A 401 10.51 -33.69 -27.72
N THR A 402 9.79 -33.08 -28.65
CA THR A 402 10.26 -32.87 -30.01
C THR A 402 11.34 -31.81 -30.10
N ALA A 403 12.07 -31.72 -31.19
CA ALA A 403 13.17 -30.73 -31.35
C ALA A 403 12.64 -29.28 -31.24
N ASP A 404 11.45 -28.99 -31.74
CA ASP A 404 10.83 -27.66 -31.67
C ASP A 404 10.34 -27.30 -30.27
N GLN A 405 10.07 -28.27 -29.40
CA GLN A 405 9.68 -28.09 -28.01
C GLN A 405 10.87 -28.12 -27.05
N SER A 406 12.03 -28.64 -27.48
CA SER A 406 13.22 -28.79 -26.63
C SER A 406 14.02 -27.50 -26.50
N VAL A 407 14.58 -27.26 -25.31
CA VAL A 407 15.38 -26.08 -24.96
C VAL A 407 16.60 -25.90 -25.87
N ASP A 408 17.27 -27.00 -26.23
CA ASP A 408 18.48 -27.04 -27.09
C ASP A 408 18.19 -27.35 -28.56
N GLY A 409 16.91 -27.55 -28.91
CA GLY A 409 16.50 -27.91 -30.28
C GLY A 409 16.77 -29.37 -30.65
N VAL A 410 17.12 -30.23 -29.69
CA VAL A 410 17.34 -31.67 -29.89
C VAL A 410 16.19 -32.46 -29.30
N ALA A 411 15.55 -33.31 -30.10
CA ALA A 411 14.47 -34.18 -29.66
C ALA A 411 14.96 -35.22 -28.64
N ASP A 412 14.06 -35.56 -27.71
CA ASP A 412 14.31 -36.64 -26.76
C ASP A 412 14.27 -38.02 -27.47
N THR A 413 15.09 -38.94 -27.05
CA THR A 413 15.07 -40.34 -27.49
C THR A 413 14.41 -41.23 -26.43
N TRP A 414 13.96 -42.43 -26.86
CA TRP A 414 13.22 -43.31 -25.96
C TRP A 414 14.15 -44.02 -24.96
N ASP A 415 15.41 -44.15 -25.27
CA ASP A 415 16.45 -44.83 -24.49
C ASP A 415 17.22 -43.90 -23.54
N GLN A 416 16.99 -42.59 -23.61
CA GLN A 416 17.62 -41.69 -22.66
C GLN A 416 17.09 -41.87 -21.22
N PRO A 417 17.94 -41.74 -20.20
CA PRO A 417 17.57 -42.06 -18.81
C PRO A 417 16.61 -41.10 -18.16
N LEU A 418 16.46 -39.88 -18.68
CA LEU A 418 15.55 -38.87 -18.17
C LEU A 418 14.97 -38.07 -19.33
N ARG A 419 13.63 -37.91 -19.31
CA ARG A 419 12.86 -37.09 -20.24
C ARG A 419 12.03 -36.07 -19.46
N GLY A 420 10.93 -35.61 -20.06
CA GLY A 420 9.98 -34.71 -19.42
C GLY A 420 10.53 -33.32 -19.10
N ASN A 421 9.80 -32.60 -18.28
CA ASN A 421 10.18 -31.26 -17.83
C ASN A 421 11.54 -31.26 -17.13
N PHE A 422 11.88 -32.33 -16.39
CA PHE A 422 13.15 -32.38 -15.65
C PHE A 422 14.34 -32.41 -16.61
N ASN A 423 14.26 -33.15 -17.70
CA ASN A 423 15.33 -33.11 -18.72
C ASN A 423 15.43 -31.71 -19.36
N GLN A 424 14.29 -31.09 -19.68
CA GLN A 424 14.28 -29.75 -20.27
C GLN A 424 14.83 -28.69 -19.29
N LEU A 425 14.53 -28.80 -18.01
CA LEU A 425 15.09 -27.95 -16.95
C LEU A 425 16.60 -28.18 -16.75
N LYS A 426 17.12 -29.42 -16.91
CA LYS A 426 18.57 -29.67 -16.94
C LYS A 426 19.23 -28.95 -18.13
N LYS A 427 18.62 -29.04 -19.32
CA LYS A 427 19.08 -28.30 -20.51
C LYS A 427 19.02 -26.77 -20.29
N LEU A 428 17.99 -26.27 -19.60
CA LEU A 428 17.89 -24.86 -19.23
C LEU A 428 19.01 -24.42 -18.29
N LYS A 429 19.29 -25.20 -17.22
CA LYS A 429 20.41 -24.91 -16.28
C LYS A 429 21.75 -24.94 -16.97
N ALA A 430 21.98 -25.85 -17.93
CA ALA A 430 23.22 -25.88 -18.71
C ALA A 430 23.40 -24.58 -19.53
N LYS A 431 22.29 -24.01 -20.05
CA LYS A 431 22.31 -22.77 -20.83
C LYS A 431 22.34 -21.51 -19.94
N TYR A 432 21.74 -21.56 -18.75
CA TYR A 432 21.64 -20.47 -17.78
C TYR A 432 22.07 -20.96 -16.40
N PRO A 433 23.37 -21.15 -16.14
CA PRO A 433 23.90 -21.83 -14.94
C PRO A 433 23.64 -21.06 -13.63
N ASN A 434 23.31 -19.78 -13.73
CA ASN A 434 22.99 -18.96 -12.56
C ASN A 434 21.55 -19.18 -12.03
N ILE A 435 20.66 -19.81 -12.83
CA ILE A 435 19.28 -20.08 -12.38
C ILE A 435 19.31 -21.20 -11.34
N LYS A 436 18.69 -20.93 -10.20
CA LYS A 436 18.42 -21.92 -9.16
C LYS A 436 17.03 -22.50 -9.33
N LEU A 437 16.91 -23.81 -9.17
CA LEU A 437 15.66 -24.54 -9.30
C LEU A 437 15.24 -25.10 -7.93
N LEU A 438 14.01 -24.82 -7.52
CA LEU A 438 13.38 -25.43 -6.36
C LEU A 438 12.20 -26.26 -6.82
N TRP A 439 11.95 -27.36 -6.11
CA TRP A 439 10.71 -28.11 -6.31
C TRP A 439 9.69 -27.66 -5.26
N SER A 440 8.57 -27.13 -5.71
CA SER A 440 7.49 -26.68 -4.86
C SER A 440 6.50 -27.83 -4.60
N PHE A 441 6.09 -27.99 -3.35
CA PHE A 441 5.18 -29.06 -2.92
C PHE A 441 3.93 -28.49 -2.26
N GLY A 442 2.77 -29.00 -2.65
CA GLY A 442 1.46 -28.59 -2.15
C GLY A 442 0.66 -27.81 -3.17
N GLY A 443 0.44 -26.52 -2.93
CA GLY A 443 -0.47 -25.68 -3.69
C GLY A 443 -1.93 -25.92 -3.31
N TRP A 444 -2.84 -25.19 -3.95
CA TRP A 444 -4.27 -25.15 -3.60
C TRP A 444 -4.93 -26.53 -3.46
N THR A 445 -4.63 -27.46 -4.38
CA THR A 445 -5.30 -28.77 -4.42
C THR A 445 -4.65 -29.85 -3.55
N TRP A 446 -3.37 -29.73 -3.20
CA TRP A 446 -2.62 -30.75 -2.49
C TRP A 446 -2.18 -30.37 -1.08
N SER A 447 -2.57 -29.21 -0.59
CA SER A 447 -2.23 -28.72 0.75
C SER A 447 -2.91 -29.53 1.87
N GLY A 448 -3.98 -30.26 1.60
CA GLY A 448 -4.60 -31.17 2.58
C GLY A 448 -3.66 -32.25 3.11
N GLY A 449 -2.63 -32.63 2.34
CA GLY A 449 -1.62 -33.60 2.76
C GLY A 449 -0.70 -33.14 3.89
N PHE A 450 -0.55 -31.82 4.10
CA PHE A 450 0.27 -31.26 5.16
C PHE A 450 -0.26 -31.56 6.57
N THR A 451 -1.57 -31.68 6.74
CA THR A 451 -2.19 -32.04 8.02
C THR A 451 -1.71 -33.41 8.54
N ASP A 452 -1.41 -34.36 7.65
CA ASP A 452 -0.77 -35.62 8.02
C ASP A 452 0.75 -35.48 8.15
N ALA A 453 1.38 -34.73 7.26
CA ALA A 453 2.84 -34.53 7.24
C ALA A 453 3.34 -33.85 8.52
N VAL A 454 2.60 -32.89 9.07
CA VAL A 454 2.97 -32.16 10.28
C VAL A 454 2.96 -33.01 11.56
N LYS A 455 2.34 -34.19 11.54
CA LYS A 455 2.38 -35.14 12.66
C LYS A 455 3.79 -35.73 12.85
N ASN A 456 4.61 -35.78 11.77
CA ASN A 456 6.00 -36.21 11.84
C ASN A 456 6.85 -35.38 10.85
N PRO A 457 7.16 -34.12 11.17
CA PRO A 457 7.85 -33.20 10.27
C PRO A 457 9.23 -33.69 9.83
N ALA A 458 9.94 -34.41 10.70
CA ALA A 458 11.28 -34.93 10.37
C ALA A 458 11.22 -36.04 9.31
N ALA A 459 10.27 -36.98 9.43
CA ALA A 459 10.07 -38.03 8.43
C ALA A 459 9.57 -37.45 7.09
N PHE A 460 8.70 -36.43 7.16
CA PHE A 460 8.25 -35.71 5.96
C PHE A 460 9.42 -35.02 5.26
N ALA A 461 10.21 -34.21 5.98
CA ALA A 461 11.38 -33.54 5.45
C ALA A 461 12.41 -34.53 4.87
N ASP A 462 12.60 -35.70 5.50
CA ASP A 462 13.47 -36.76 4.97
C ASP A 462 12.95 -37.30 3.65
N SER A 463 11.65 -37.59 3.54
CA SER A 463 11.04 -38.09 2.31
C SER A 463 11.17 -37.09 1.15
N CYS A 464 10.98 -35.80 1.43
CA CYS A 464 11.14 -34.73 0.45
C CYS A 464 12.58 -34.56 0.01
N TYR A 465 13.52 -34.64 0.96
CA TYR A 465 14.95 -34.56 0.66
C TYR A 465 15.40 -35.73 -0.26
N GLN A 466 14.94 -36.95 0.04
CA GLN A 466 15.24 -38.11 -0.80
C GLN A 466 14.68 -37.92 -2.22
N LEU A 467 13.47 -37.41 -2.36
CA LEU A 467 12.85 -37.18 -3.66
C LEU A 467 13.53 -36.06 -4.44
N VAL A 468 13.78 -34.91 -3.81
CA VAL A 468 14.43 -33.74 -4.44
C VAL A 468 15.86 -34.07 -4.91
N ASN A 469 16.57 -34.93 -4.16
CA ASN A 469 17.96 -35.34 -4.45
C ASN A 469 18.07 -36.76 -5.05
N ASP A 470 16.98 -37.27 -5.66
CA ASP A 470 16.98 -38.60 -6.28
C ASP A 470 18.06 -38.68 -7.38
N PRO A 471 18.85 -39.75 -7.42
CA PRO A 471 19.92 -39.95 -8.42
C PRO A 471 19.51 -39.79 -9.87
N ARG A 472 18.22 -40.06 -10.21
CA ARG A 472 17.69 -39.94 -11.58
C ARG A 472 17.78 -38.51 -12.11
N TRP A 473 17.65 -37.51 -11.23
CA TRP A 473 17.78 -36.09 -11.56
C TRP A 473 18.75 -35.34 -10.68
N ALA A 474 19.80 -36.04 -10.24
CA ALA A 474 20.82 -35.44 -9.39
C ALA A 474 21.34 -34.09 -9.93
N GLY A 475 21.47 -33.12 -9.04
CA GLY A 475 21.94 -31.76 -9.35
C GLY A 475 20.96 -30.88 -10.10
N LEU A 476 19.72 -31.34 -10.32
CA LEU A 476 18.67 -30.52 -10.93
C LEU A 476 18.17 -29.45 -9.97
N PHE A 477 17.73 -29.85 -8.79
CA PHE A 477 17.13 -28.95 -7.81
C PHE A 477 18.19 -28.45 -6.81
N ASP A 478 18.12 -27.14 -6.53
CA ASP A 478 18.97 -26.46 -5.56
C ASP A 478 18.30 -26.36 -4.17
N GLY A 479 17.06 -26.82 -4.05
CA GLY A 479 16.30 -26.77 -2.81
C GLY A 479 14.83 -27.12 -2.99
N ILE A 480 14.06 -26.76 -1.98
CA ILE A 480 12.65 -27.05 -1.88
C ILE A 480 11.84 -25.78 -1.54
N ASP A 481 10.62 -25.71 -2.05
CA ASP A 481 9.60 -24.74 -1.69
C ASP A 481 8.37 -25.46 -1.11
N LEU A 482 7.77 -24.92 -0.06
CA LEU A 482 6.57 -25.46 0.56
C LEU A 482 5.41 -24.50 0.31
N ASP A 483 4.39 -24.99 -0.39
CA ASP A 483 3.18 -24.23 -0.67
C ASP A 483 2.01 -24.82 0.12
N TRP A 484 1.97 -24.48 1.43
CA TRP A 484 0.95 -24.95 2.37
C TRP A 484 -0.19 -23.94 2.51
N GLU A 485 -1.33 -24.24 1.94
CA GLU A 485 -2.51 -23.35 1.88
C GLU A 485 -3.68 -23.90 2.72
N TYR A 486 -3.78 -23.67 4.07
CA TYR A 486 -2.87 -22.84 4.86
C TYR A 486 -2.60 -23.48 6.23
N PRO A 487 -1.42 -23.30 6.83
CA PRO A 487 -1.14 -23.84 8.16
C PRO A 487 -2.06 -23.21 9.20
N ASN A 488 -2.69 -24.08 10.02
CA ASN A 488 -3.64 -23.73 11.07
C ASN A 488 -4.79 -22.82 10.60
N ALA A 489 -5.20 -22.93 9.34
CA ALA A 489 -6.28 -22.14 8.75
C ALA A 489 -6.96 -22.90 7.61
N CYS A 490 -8.07 -22.35 7.08
CA CYS A 490 -8.78 -22.92 5.97
C CYS A 490 -8.28 -22.39 4.62
N GLY A 491 -7.94 -23.31 3.70
CA GLY A 491 -7.86 -23.11 2.26
C GLY A 491 -8.99 -23.91 1.60
N LEU A 492 -8.66 -24.75 0.62
CA LEU A 492 -9.59 -25.75 0.06
C LEU A 492 -9.96 -26.78 1.14
N THR A 493 -9.02 -27.13 1.98
CA THR A 493 -9.21 -27.92 3.22
C THR A 493 -8.76 -27.11 4.43
N CYS A 494 -9.38 -27.38 5.60
CA CYS A 494 -8.98 -26.70 6.83
C CYS A 494 -7.89 -27.51 7.55
N ASP A 495 -6.86 -26.82 8.02
CA ASP A 495 -5.84 -27.35 8.91
C ASP A 495 -6.03 -26.83 10.34
N THR A 496 -5.84 -27.69 11.33
CA THR A 496 -5.99 -27.39 12.77
C THR A 496 -4.77 -27.82 13.58
N SER A 497 -3.61 -27.90 12.95
CA SER A 497 -2.37 -28.38 13.55
C SER A 497 -1.75 -27.43 14.59
N GLY A 498 -2.30 -26.22 14.71
CA GLY A 498 -1.89 -25.21 15.68
C GLY A 498 -0.83 -24.24 15.16
N PRO A 499 -0.66 -23.09 15.82
CA PRO A 499 0.19 -21.99 15.30
C PRO A 499 1.65 -22.37 15.09
N ALA A 500 2.23 -23.22 15.94
CA ALA A 500 3.63 -23.63 15.87
C ALA A 500 3.93 -24.65 14.76
N ALA A 501 2.90 -25.23 14.12
CA ALA A 501 3.07 -26.28 13.12
C ALA A 501 3.96 -25.85 11.95
N PHE A 502 3.75 -24.64 11.47
CA PHE A 502 4.54 -24.08 10.36
C PHE A 502 6.02 -23.90 10.72
N SER A 503 6.32 -23.26 11.86
CA SER A 503 7.71 -23.05 12.29
C SER A 503 8.43 -24.37 12.58
N THR A 504 7.73 -25.35 13.19
CA THR A 504 8.25 -26.71 13.40
C THR A 504 8.57 -27.42 12.07
N MET A 505 7.69 -27.28 11.08
CA MET A 505 7.90 -27.82 9.74
C MET A 505 9.15 -27.20 9.09
N MET A 506 9.27 -25.88 9.09
CA MET A 506 10.41 -25.18 8.51
C MET A 506 11.73 -25.56 9.21
N GLN A 507 11.71 -25.74 10.52
CA GLN A 507 12.87 -26.23 11.29
C GLN A 507 13.32 -27.62 10.82
N ALA A 508 12.38 -28.56 10.67
CA ALA A 508 12.67 -29.90 10.20
C ALA A 508 13.29 -29.90 8.78
N PHE A 509 12.73 -29.07 7.89
CA PHE A 509 13.27 -28.91 6.53
C PHE A 509 14.67 -28.33 6.54
N ARG A 510 14.93 -27.28 7.29
CA ARG A 510 16.28 -26.71 7.41
C ARG A 510 17.28 -27.70 7.98
N ALA A 511 16.88 -28.46 9.00
CA ALA A 511 17.73 -29.49 9.60
C ALA A 511 18.11 -30.56 8.57
N LYS A 512 17.18 -30.96 7.69
CA LYS A 512 17.42 -31.98 6.67
C LYS A 512 18.14 -31.47 5.42
N PHE A 513 17.72 -30.31 4.87
CA PHE A 513 18.26 -29.74 3.63
C PHE A 513 19.59 -29.01 3.83
N GLY A 514 19.97 -28.70 5.08
CA GLY A 514 21.26 -28.10 5.41
C GLY A 514 21.45 -26.73 4.70
N LYS A 515 22.33 -26.70 3.69
CA LYS A 515 22.66 -25.48 2.92
C LYS A 515 21.83 -25.31 1.64
N GLN A 516 21.05 -26.31 1.25
CA GLN A 516 20.12 -26.17 0.12
C GLN A 516 19.02 -25.15 0.48
N LEU A 517 18.45 -24.53 -0.56
CA LEU A 517 17.39 -23.53 -0.35
C LEU A 517 16.14 -24.18 0.25
N VAL A 518 15.56 -23.51 1.23
CA VAL A 518 14.28 -23.86 1.86
C VAL A 518 13.41 -22.63 1.88
N THR A 519 12.34 -22.63 1.10
CA THR A 519 11.43 -21.50 0.94
C THR A 519 9.99 -21.95 1.20
N ALA A 520 9.08 -21.00 1.30
CA ALA A 520 7.66 -21.28 1.35
C ALA A 520 6.83 -20.20 0.68
N ALA A 521 5.79 -20.61 -0.05
CA ALA A 521 4.69 -19.72 -0.40
C ALA A 521 3.77 -19.56 0.81
N ILE A 522 3.39 -18.34 1.11
CA ILE A 522 2.59 -18.02 2.30
C ILE A 522 1.46 -17.05 1.99
N THR A 523 0.44 -17.09 2.83
CA THR A 523 -0.73 -16.20 2.74
C THR A 523 -0.37 -14.73 2.84
N ALA A 524 -1.19 -13.88 2.18
CA ALA A 524 -1.16 -12.42 2.34
C ALA A 524 -2.39 -11.88 3.10
N ASP A 525 -3.16 -12.71 3.81
CA ASP A 525 -4.28 -12.26 4.64
C ASP A 525 -3.77 -11.50 5.87
N GLY A 526 -3.58 -10.19 5.71
CA GLY A 526 -3.12 -9.27 6.75
C GLY A 526 -4.25 -8.73 7.65
N SER A 527 -5.50 -9.21 7.52
CA SER A 527 -6.60 -8.81 8.40
C SER A 527 -6.35 -9.25 9.85
N ASP A 528 -6.98 -8.56 10.79
CA ASP A 528 -6.86 -8.93 12.21
C ASP A 528 -7.52 -10.29 12.47
N GLY A 529 -6.77 -11.19 13.11
CA GLY A 529 -7.16 -12.60 13.25
C GLY A 529 -7.14 -13.40 11.94
N GLY A 530 -6.59 -12.83 10.86
CA GLY A 530 -6.46 -13.46 9.56
C GLY A 530 -5.40 -14.57 9.51
N LYS A 531 -5.18 -15.13 8.32
CA LYS A 531 -4.31 -16.32 8.17
C LYS A 531 -2.84 -16.03 8.53
N ILE A 532 -2.35 -14.78 8.40
CA ILE A 532 -1.01 -14.43 8.90
C ILE A 532 -0.95 -14.57 10.43
N ASP A 533 -2.04 -14.30 11.14
CA ASP A 533 -2.09 -14.45 12.60
C ASP A 533 -2.22 -15.91 13.05
N ALA A 534 -2.74 -16.77 12.19
CA ALA A 534 -3.02 -18.17 12.51
C ALA A 534 -1.76 -19.03 12.69
N ALA A 535 -0.62 -18.66 12.09
CA ALA A 535 0.61 -19.44 12.09
C ALA A 535 1.85 -18.62 12.51
N ASP A 536 2.87 -19.31 13.02
CA ASP A 536 4.13 -18.72 13.45
C ASP A 536 5.10 -18.53 12.27
N TYR A 537 4.81 -17.55 11.40
CA TYR A 537 5.71 -17.21 10.29
C TYR A 537 7.00 -16.54 10.77
N GLY A 538 6.99 -15.83 11.91
CA GLY A 538 8.18 -15.23 12.51
C GLY A 538 9.19 -16.28 12.96
N GLY A 539 8.74 -17.30 13.68
CA GLY A 539 9.56 -18.44 14.07
C GLY A 539 10.06 -19.24 12.87
N GLY A 540 9.18 -19.49 11.88
CA GLY A 540 9.55 -20.18 10.65
C GLY A 540 10.62 -19.46 9.82
N ALA A 541 10.64 -18.12 9.84
CA ALA A 541 11.61 -17.30 9.09
C ALA A 541 13.08 -17.52 9.53
N GLN A 542 13.30 -18.06 10.72
CA GLN A 542 14.66 -18.41 11.16
C GLN A 542 15.26 -19.54 10.30
N TYR A 543 14.41 -20.40 9.75
CA TYR A 543 14.77 -21.60 9.03
C TYR A 543 14.60 -21.47 7.51
N ALA A 544 13.73 -20.56 7.04
CA ALA A 544 13.54 -20.26 5.62
C ALA A 544 14.64 -19.35 5.08
N ASP A 545 14.96 -19.49 3.79
CA ASP A 545 15.77 -18.50 3.07
C ASP A 545 14.92 -17.27 2.77
N TRP A 546 13.70 -17.46 2.30
CA TRP A 546 12.68 -16.41 2.11
C TRP A 546 11.27 -17.00 2.04
N TYR A 547 10.28 -16.11 2.06
CA TYR A 547 8.88 -16.41 1.79
C TYR A 547 8.41 -15.75 0.51
N ASN A 548 7.68 -16.51 -0.30
CA ASN A 548 6.89 -16.06 -1.44
C ASN A 548 5.53 -15.61 -0.91
N VAL A 549 5.34 -14.32 -0.62
CA VAL A 549 4.09 -13.80 -0.07
C VAL A 549 3.08 -13.64 -1.20
N MET A 550 2.00 -14.42 -1.19
CA MET A 550 0.98 -14.45 -2.26
C MET A 550 0.10 -13.21 -2.25
N THR A 551 0.68 -12.05 -2.61
CA THR A 551 0.05 -10.73 -2.63
C THR A 551 -0.82 -10.52 -3.88
N TYR A 552 -1.60 -11.52 -4.19
CA TYR A 552 -2.63 -11.57 -5.23
C TYR A 552 -3.82 -12.39 -4.71
N ASP A 553 -4.88 -12.49 -5.47
CA ASP A 553 -6.11 -13.19 -5.08
C ASP A 553 -6.75 -12.67 -3.78
N PHE A 554 -6.58 -11.37 -3.49
CA PHE A 554 -7.29 -10.75 -2.38
C PHE A 554 -8.80 -10.71 -2.62
N PHE A 555 -9.22 -10.46 -3.85
CA PHE A 555 -10.63 -10.40 -4.28
C PHE A 555 -10.82 -11.12 -5.62
N GLY A 556 -11.95 -11.79 -5.75
CA GLY A 556 -12.31 -12.56 -6.95
C GLY A 556 -13.79 -12.96 -6.96
N ALA A 557 -14.23 -13.56 -8.04
CA ALA A 557 -15.63 -13.92 -8.26
C ALA A 557 -16.12 -15.17 -7.49
N TRP A 558 -15.38 -15.65 -6.51
CA TRP A 558 -15.93 -16.46 -5.42
C TRP A 558 -17.00 -15.66 -4.63
N ASP A 559 -16.85 -14.33 -4.54
CA ASP A 559 -17.91 -13.39 -4.19
C ASP A 559 -18.66 -13.00 -5.45
N LYS A 560 -19.61 -13.87 -5.87
CA LYS A 560 -20.29 -13.81 -7.17
C LYS A 560 -21.01 -12.50 -7.45
N THR A 561 -21.51 -11.85 -6.40
CA THR A 561 -22.27 -10.59 -6.49
C THR A 561 -21.40 -9.34 -6.39
N GLY A 562 -20.08 -9.51 -6.27
CA GLY A 562 -19.16 -8.41 -5.98
C GLY A 562 -19.13 -8.06 -4.49
N PRO A 563 -18.62 -6.88 -4.11
CA PRO A 563 -18.21 -5.80 -5.01
C PRO A 563 -16.96 -6.13 -5.83
N THR A 564 -16.88 -5.59 -7.06
CA THR A 564 -15.66 -5.69 -7.86
C THR A 564 -14.52 -4.98 -7.15
N ALA A 565 -13.35 -5.61 -7.08
CA ALA A 565 -12.19 -5.05 -6.39
C ALA A 565 -10.87 -5.53 -7.03
N PRO A 566 -9.77 -4.76 -6.90
CA PRO A 566 -8.47 -5.20 -7.42
C PRO A 566 -8.00 -6.47 -6.71
N HIS A 567 -7.56 -7.47 -7.48
CA HIS A 567 -7.13 -8.74 -6.90
C HIS A 567 -5.75 -8.67 -6.23
N SER A 568 -4.96 -7.63 -6.49
CA SER A 568 -3.60 -7.47 -5.96
C SER A 568 -3.29 -6.02 -5.51
N PRO A 569 -4.17 -5.37 -4.69
CA PRO A 569 -3.98 -3.97 -4.32
C PRO A 569 -2.70 -3.80 -3.50
N LEU A 570 -1.87 -2.81 -3.89
CA LEU A 570 -0.62 -2.51 -3.18
C LEU A 570 -0.90 -1.87 -1.81
N THR A 571 -1.80 -0.90 -1.77
CA THR A 571 -2.12 -0.12 -0.56
C THR A 571 -3.63 -0.07 -0.33
N SER A 572 -4.05 0.38 0.84
CA SER A 572 -5.46 0.67 1.12
C SER A 572 -6.00 1.79 0.23
N TYR A 573 -7.29 1.76 -0.06
CA TYR A 573 -8.00 2.78 -0.84
C TYR A 573 -9.43 2.94 -0.33
N PRO A 574 -10.11 4.09 -0.57
CA PRO A 574 -11.51 4.27 -0.21
C PRO A 574 -12.39 3.23 -0.92
N GLY A 575 -13.19 2.49 -0.16
CA GLY A 575 -14.04 1.41 -0.68
C GLY A 575 -13.37 0.04 -0.72
N LEU A 576 -12.20 -0.15 -0.07
CA LEU A 576 -11.60 -1.48 0.09
C LEU A 576 -12.58 -2.43 0.81
N PRO A 577 -12.99 -3.56 0.21
CA PRO A 577 -14.04 -4.40 0.78
C PRO A 577 -13.69 -5.07 2.11
N LYS A 578 -12.40 -5.36 2.33
CA LYS A 578 -11.91 -5.98 3.56
C LYS A 578 -10.60 -5.34 3.99
N GLN A 579 -10.57 -4.79 5.20
CA GLN A 579 -9.35 -4.22 5.78
C GLN A 579 -8.28 -5.31 5.96
N GLY A 580 -7.02 -4.94 5.72
CA GLY A 580 -5.89 -5.88 5.77
C GLY A 580 -5.67 -6.70 4.49
N PHE A 581 -6.58 -6.60 3.49
CA PHE A 581 -6.44 -7.29 2.20
C PHE A 581 -5.72 -6.40 1.18
N THR A 582 -4.47 -6.07 1.51
CA THR A 582 -3.54 -5.34 0.64
C THR A 582 -2.12 -5.87 0.81
N THR A 583 -1.31 -5.70 -0.20
CA THR A 583 0.11 -6.09 -0.18
C THR A 583 0.85 -5.43 0.99
N ASP A 584 0.68 -4.10 1.17
CA ASP A 584 1.34 -3.37 2.27
C ASP A 584 0.94 -3.91 3.64
N ALA A 585 -0.37 -4.09 3.90
CA ALA A 585 -0.85 -4.60 5.19
C ALA A 585 -0.28 -5.99 5.51
N ALA A 586 -0.24 -6.91 4.54
CA ALA A 586 0.34 -8.24 4.69
C ALA A 586 1.83 -8.17 5.03
N LEU A 587 2.60 -7.39 4.29
CA LEU A 587 4.04 -7.27 4.48
C LEU A 587 4.40 -6.58 5.80
N GLN A 588 3.69 -5.51 6.18
CA GLN A 588 3.91 -4.86 7.49
C GLN A 588 3.56 -5.81 8.64
N LYS A 589 2.46 -6.58 8.53
CA LYS A 589 2.09 -7.56 9.55
C LYS A 589 3.14 -8.66 9.69
N LEU A 590 3.67 -9.21 8.59
CA LEU A 590 4.75 -10.19 8.63
C LEU A 590 6.04 -9.63 9.26
N LYS A 591 6.39 -8.38 8.93
CA LYS A 591 7.53 -7.68 9.57
C LYS A 591 7.30 -7.51 11.07
N ALA A 592 6.09 -7.12 11.49
CA ALA A 592 5.73 -6.98 12.91
C ALA A 592 5.81 -8.32 13.66
N LYS A 593 5.59 -9.45 12.98
CA LYS A 593 5.80 -10.80 13.53
C LYS A 593 7.26 -11.25 13.53
N GLY A 594 8.21 -10.38 13.15
CA GLY A 594 9.63 -10.66 13.20
C GLY A 594 10.23 -11.25 11.92
N VAL A 595 9.48 -11.30 10.81
CA VAL A 595 10.05 -11.73 9.51
C VAL A 595 10.92 -10.61 8.94
N PRO A 596 12.22 -10.83 8.69
CA PRO A 596 13.07 -9.81 8.09
C PRO A 596 12.60 -9.42 6.69
N ALA A 597 12.56 -8.12 6.38
CA ALA A 597 12.10 -7.61 5.08
C ALA A 597 12.78 -8.30 3.89
N LYS A 598 14.10 -8.52 3.97
CA LYS A 598 14.90 -9.20 2.94
C LYS A 598 14.51 -10.67 2.69
N LYS A 599 13.72 -11.28 3.60
CA LYS A 599 13.18 -12.64 3.44
C LYS A 599 11.74 -12.65 2.91
N LEU A 600 11.19 -11.51 2.53
CA LEU A 600 9.86 -11.38 1.94
C LEU A 600 9.98 -11.05 0.45
N LEU A 601 9.38 -11.87 -0.41
CA LEU A 601 9.21 -11.59 -1.82
C LEU A 601 7.76 -11.15 -2.07
N ILE A 602 7.60 -10.07 -2.83
CA ILE A 602 6.28 -9.61 -3.27
C ILE A 602 5.77 -10.52 -4.39
N GLY A 603 4.51 -10.96 -4.31
CA GLY A 603 3.87 -11.83 -5.31
C GLY A 603 3.15 -11.03 -6.40
N ILE A 604 3.27 -11.47 -7.65
CA ILE A 604 2.59 -10.90 -8.81
C ILE A 604 1.80 -12.00 -9.52
N GLY A 605 0.52 -11.77 -9.78
CA GLY A 605 -0.28 -12.63 -10.65
C GLY A 605 -0.06 -12.27 -12.12
N PHE A 606 0.35 -13.24 -12.95
CA PHE A 606 0.43 -13.04 -14.41
C PHE A 606 -0.92 -13.30 -15.09
N TYR A 607 -1.99 -13.04 -14.35
CA TYR A 607 -3.39 -13.23 -14.72
C TYR A 607 -4.25 -12.16 -14.05
N GLY A 608 -5.51 -12.12 -14.43
CA GLY A 608 -6.50 -11.27 -13.77
C GLY A 608 -7.65 -12.06 -13.18
N ARG A 609 -8.32 -11.44 -12.21
CA ARG A 609 -9.60 -11.89 -11.64
C ARG A 609 -10.74 -11.05 -12.20
N GLY A 610 -11.86 -11.69 -12.53
CA GLY A 610 -12.95 -10.99 -13.21
C GLY A 610 -14.35 -11.44 -12.85
N TRP A 611 -15.27 -10.49 -12.95
CA TRP A 611 -16.70 -10.65 -12.73
C TRP A 611 -17.49 -10.28 -13.99
N THR A 612 -18.66 -10.89 -14.16
CA THR A 612 -19.60 -10.56 -15.24
C THR A 612 -20.86 -9.86 -14.71
N GLY A 613 -21.61 -9.23 -15.61
CA GLY A 613 -22.81 -8.47 -15.27
C GLY A 613 -22.54 -7.12 -14.60
N VAL A 614 -21.31 -6.61 -14.75
CA VAL A 614 -20.88 -5.36 -14.14
C VAL A 614 -21.20 -4.17 -15.05
N THR A 615 -21.86 -3.15 -14.51
CA THR A 615 -22.22 -1.92 -15.23
C THR A 615 -21.35 -0.72 -14.88
N GLN A 616 -20.62 -0.78 -13.76
CA GLN A 616 -19.73 0.26 -13.26
C GLN A 616 -18.30 0.01 -13.74
N ASP A 617 -17.61 1.07 -14.19
CA ASP A 617 -16.21 0.96 -14.63
C ASP A 617 -15.23 0.91 -13.44
N ALA A 618 -15.40 1.78 -12.45
CA ALA A 618 -14.58 1.80 -11.25
C ALA A 618 -14.83 0.59 -10.34
N PRO A 619 -13.88 0.20 -9.47
CA PRO A 619 -14.11 -0.81 -8.44
C PRO A 619 -15.31 -0.48 -7.53
N GLY A 620 -15.90 -1.49 -6.90
CA GLY A 620 -17.08 -1.35 -6.03
C GLY A 620 -18.40 -1.72 -6.71
N GLY A 621 -18.38 -2.09 -7.99
CA GLY A 621 -19.56 -2.48 -8.76
C GLY A 621 -20.13 -3.82 -8.32
N THR A 622 -21.48 -3.97 -8.44
CA THR A 622 -22.16 -5.26 -8.29
C THR A 622 -21.92 -6.14 -9.52
N ALA A 623 -22.04 -7.45 -9.34
CA ALA A 623 -21.81 -8.45 -10.37
C ALA A 623 -22.88 -9.55 -10.33
N THR A 624 -22.89 -10.43 -11.32
CA THR A 624 -23.81 -11.59 -11.38
C THR A 624 -23.09 -12.94 -11.31
N GLY A 625 -21.76 -12.93 -11.41
CA GLY A 625 -20.94 -14.15 -11.35
C GLY A 625 -19.52 -13.94 -11.85
N PRO A 626 -18.77 -15.03 -12.03
CA PRO A 626 -17.43 -14.97 -12.60
C PRO A 626 -17.47 -14.62 -14.08
N ALA A 627 -16.55 -13.80 -14.56
CA ALA A 627 -16.36 -13.54 -15.98
C ALA A 627 -15.91 -14.81 -16.72
N PRO A 628 -16.25 -14.98 -17.99
CA PRO A 628 -15.72 -16.09 -18.78
C PRO A 628 -14.21 -15.99 -18.93
N GLY A 629 -13.48 -17.05 -18.56
CA GLY A 629 -12.05 -17.19 -18.79
C GLY A 629 -11.75 -18.41 -19.66
N LYS A 630 -10.59 -18.40 -20.31
CA LYS A 630 -10.22 -19.47 -21.24
C LYS A 630 -10.05 -20.84 -20.58
N TYR A 631 -9.47 -20.88 -19.40
CA TYR A 631 -9.19 -22.12 -18.67
C TYR A 631 -10.07 -22.28 -17.44
N GLU A 632 -10.45 -21.18 -16.81
CA GLU A 632 -11.28 -21.16 -15.60
C GLU A 632 -12.14 -19.90 -15.57
N ALA A 633 -13.40 -20.04 -15.18
CA ALA A 633 -14.28 -18.88 -14.99
C ALA A 633 -13.78 -17.98 -13.86
N GLY A 634 -13.74 -16.69 -14.11
CA GLY A 634 -13.24 -15.68 -13.17
C GLY A 634 -11.72 -15.48 -13.19
N ILE A 635 -10.99 -16.22 -14.03
CA ILE A 635 -9.53 -16.09 -14.21
C ILE A 635 -9.21 -15.99 -15.71
N GLU A 636 -8.34 -15.06 -16.08
CA GLU A 636 -7.83 -14.98 -17.46
C GLU A 636 -6.37 -14.56 -17.47
N ASP A 637 -5.58 -15.16 -18.38
CA ASP A 637 -4.16 -14.84 -18.55
C ASP A 637 -3.95 -13.37 -18.95
N TYR A 638 -2.90 -12.74 -18.41
CA TYR A 638 -2.54 -11.35 -18.77
C TYR A 638 -2.40 -11.16 -20.29
N LYS A 639 -1.72 -12.09 -20.99
CA LYS A 639 -1.53 -12.03 -22.46
C LYS A 639 -2.84 -11.94 -23.23
N ILE A 640 -3.92 -12.51 -22.69
CA ILE A 640 -5.26 -12.46 -23.29
C ILE A 640 -5.94 -11.14 -22.91
N LEU A 641 -5.94 -10.78 -21.61
CA LEU A 641 -6.55 -9.56 -21.12
C LEU A 641 -5.95 -8.30 -21.75
N LYS A 642 -4.64 -8.27 -21.93
CA LYS A 642 -3.96 -7.16 -22.61
C LYS A 642 -4.56 -6.87 -23.99
N ALA A 643 -4.96 -7.88 -24.73
CA ALA A 643 -5.52 -7.76 -26.09
C ALA A 643 -7.03 -7.60 -26.10
N SER A 644 -7.76 -8.35 -25.25
CA SER A 644 -9.23 -8.43 -25.27
C SER A 644 -9.91 -7.42 -24.37
N CYS A 645 -9.24 -6.99 -23.30
CA CYS A 645 -9.77 -6.04 -22.32
C CYS A 645 -8.65 -5.16 -21.74
N PRO A 646 -8.11 -4.23 -22.55
CA PRO A 646 -7.02 -3.34 -22.11
C PRO A 646 -7.40 -2.51 -20.90
N SER A 647 -6.44 -2.26 -20.00
CA SER A 647 -6.64 -1.47 -18.79
C SER A 647 -7.21 -0.09 -19.07
N THR A 648 -8.27 0.27 -18.37
CA THR A 648 -8.94 1.57 -18.44
C THR A 648 -8.70 2.44 -17.20
N GLY A 649 -8.15 1.86 -16.13
CA GLY A 649 -7.85 2.58 -14.89
C GLY A 649 -6.92 1.80 -13.98
N THR A 650 -6.51 2.49 -12.91
CA THR A 650 -5.64 1.91 -11.87
C THR A 650 -6.18 2.34 -10.51
N VAL A 651 -6.20 1.42 -9.57
CA VAL A 651 -6.54 1.68 -8.17
C VAL A 651 -5.57 0.94 -7.27
N ALA A 652 -5.08 1.62 -6.23
CA ALA A 652 -4.15 1.04 -5.25
C ALA A 652 -2.97 0.27 -5.91
N GLY A 653 -2.40 0.79 -7.00
CA GLY A 653 -1.28 0.17 -7.70
C GLY A 653 -1.62 -1.08 -8.53
N THR A 654 -2.90 -1.36 -8.78
CA THR A 654 -3.37 -2.49 -9.63
C THR A 654 -4.29 -1.96 -10.73
N ALA A 655 -4.13 -2.46 -11.94
CA ALA A 655 -4.96 -2.07 -13.07
C ALA A 655 -6.33 -2.76 -13.06
N TYR A 656 -7.30 -2.10 -13.70
CA TYR A 656 -8.62 -2.68 -13.96
C TYR A 656 -9.15 -2.25 -15.33
N ALA A 657 -10.12 -3.01 -15.83
CA ALA A 657 -10.85 -2.69 -17.05
C ALA A 657 -12.26 -3.29 -17.02
N ARG A 658 -13.20 -2.66 -17.75
CA ARG A 658 -14.52 -3.23 -18.02
C ARG A 658 -14.75 -3.34 -19.52
N CYS A 659 -15.06 -4.53 -20.00
CA CYS A 659 -15.25 -4.84 -21.40
C CYS A 659 -16.51 -5.71 -21.58
N GLY A 660 -17.51 -5.18 -22.28
CA GLY A 660 -18.73 -5.92 -22.62
C GLY A 660 -19.53 -6.47 -21.41
N GLY A 661 -19.48 -5.78 -20.26
CA GLY A 661 -20.12 -6.24 -19.02
C GLY A 661 -19.25 -7.14 -18.14
N ASN A 662 -18.05 -7.49 -18.56
CA ASN A 662 -17.04 -8.16 -17.74
C ASN A 662 -16.10 -7.12 -17.15
N TRP A 663 -15.85 -7.21 -15.87
CA TRP A 663 -14.89 -6.37 -15.16
C TRP A 663 -13.71 -7.23 -14.73
N TRP A 664 -12.49 -6.77 -15.03
CA TRP A 664 -11.24 -7.47 -14.75
C TRP A 664 -10.27 -6.61 -13.95
N SER A 665 -9.55 -7.23 -13.02
CA SER A 665 -8.40 -6.65 -12.34
C SER A 665 -7.16 -7.50 -12.62
N TYR A 666 -6.06 -6.86 -13.00
CA TYR A 666 -4.79 -7.51 -13.32
C TYR A 666 -3.61 -6.55 -13.21
N ASP A 667 -2.39 -7.06 -13.20
CA ASP A 667 -1.20 -6.22 -13.24
C ASP A 667 -0.72 -5.99 -14.68
N THR A 668 -0.27 -4.76 -14.94
CA THR A 668 0.37 -4.34 -16.19
C THR A 668 1.86 -4.10 -15.95
N PRO A 669 2.72 -3.94 -16.99
CA PRO A 669 4.11 -3.54 -16.79
C PRO A 669 4.28 -2.31 -15.92
N ALA A 670 3.42 -1.31 -16.07
CA ALA A 670 3.47 -0.07 -15.28
C ALA A 670 3.15 -0.30 -13.80
N THR A 671 2.12 -1.09 -13.48
CA THR A 671 1.77 -1.41 -12.08
C THR A 671 2.83 -2.30 -11.44
N ILE A 672 3.42 -3.24 -12.19
CA ILE A 672 4.53 -4.08 -11.74
C ILE A 672 5.75 -3.21 -11.38
N VAL A 673 6.15 -2.27 -12.24
CA VAL A 673 7.26 -1.34 -11.91
C VAL A 673 6.97 -0.56 -10.63
N GLY A 674 5.73 -0.11 -10.43
CA GLY A 674 5.30 0.52 -9.18
C GLY A 674 5.47 -0.39 -7.96
N LYS A 675 5.06 -1.66 -8.07
CA LYS A 675 5.21 -2.68 -7.01
C LYS A 675 6.69 -3.03 -6.76
N MET A 676 7.53 -3.06 -7.80
CA MET A 676 8.98 -3.27 -7.64
C MET A 676 9.66 -2.08 -6.95
N ASN A 677 9.26 -0.85 -7.28
CA ASN A 677 9.73 0.32 -6.56
C ASN A 677 9.33 0.29 -5.08
N TYR A 678 8.09 -0.12 -4.78
CA TYR A 678 7.66 -0.37 -3.41
C TYR A 678 8.53 -1.45 -2.73
N ALA A 679 8.80 -2.57 -3.40
CA ALA A 679 9.64 -3.64 -2.86
C ALA A 679 11.04 -3.13 -2.48
N LYS A 680 11.66 -2.32 -3.35
CA LYS A 680 12.96 -1.66 -3.06
C LYS A 680 12.85 -0.72 -1.85
N GLN A 681 11.84 0.14 -1.79
CA GLN A 681 11.61 1.08 -0.68
C GLN A 681 11.41 0.35 0.65
N GLN A 682 10.77 -0.81 0.63
CA GLN A 682 10.52 -1.63 1.82
C GLN A 682 11.67 -2.56 2.20
N GLY A 683 12.75 -2.60 1.39
CA GLY A 683 13.90 -3.47 1.60
C GLY A 683 13.58 -4.96 1.45
N LEU A 684 12.62 -5.31 0.58
CA LEU A 684 12.23 -6.70 0.35
C LEU A 684 13.32 -7.48 -0.39
N GLY A 685 13.30 -8.81 -0.27
CA GLY A 685 14.25 -9.70 -0.93
C GLY A 685 14.10 -9.81 -2.44
N GLY A 686 13.00 -9.34 -3.00
CA GLY A 686 12.73 -9.40 -4.43
C GLY A 686 11.25 -9.63 -4.73
N ALA A 687 10.99 -10.31 -5.85
CA ALA A 687 9.64 -10.63 -6.30
C ALA A 687 9.54 -12.07 -6.81
N PHE A 688 8.34 -12.62 -6.73
CA PHE A 688 7.98 -13.85 -7.43
C PHE A 688 6.65 -13.67 -8.16
N PHE A 689 6.34 -14.60 -9.04
CA PHE A 689 5.07 -14.55 -9.77
C PHE A 689 4.46 -15.94 -10.03
N TRP A 690 3.14 -15.97 -10.03
CA TRP A 690 2.31 -17.06 -10.49
C TRP A 690 1.64 -16.65 -11.81
N GLU A 691 1.81 -17.27 -12.97
CA GLU A 691 2.80 -18.24 -13.37
C GLU A 691 3.25 -17.90 -14.81
N PHE A 692 4.33 -18.50 -15.29
CA PHE A 692 4.98 -18.14 -16.56
C PHE A 692 4.07 -18.09 -17.77
N SER A 693 3.13 -19.03 -17.91
CA SER A 693 2.33 -19.15 -19.12
C SER A 693 1.31 -18.03 -19.30
N GLY A 694 1.05 -17.24 -18.23
CA GLY A 694 0.19 -16.06 -18.29
C GLY A 694 0.82 -14.85 -18.99
N ASP A 695 2.16 -14.81 -19.09
CA ASP A 695 2.89 -13.70 -19.74
C ASP A 695 2.80 -13.76 -21.27
N THR A 696 3.13 -12.64 -21.91
CA THR A 696 3.24 -12.54 -23.37
C THR A 696 4.41 -13.37 -23.92
N ALA A 697 4.35 -13.69 -25.22
CA ALA A 697 5.39 -14.48 -25.88
C ALA A 697 6.80 -13.87 -25.83
N ASN A 698 6.91 -12.56 -25.57
CA ASN A 698 8.17 -11.81 -25.41
C ASN A 698 8.50 -11.48 -23.95
N GLY A 699 7.78 -12.03 -22.96
CA GLY A 699 8.09 -11.91 -21.54
C GLY A 699 7.98 -10.49 -21.00
N GLU A 700 6.87 -9.82 -21.28
CA GLU A 700 6.68 -8.40 -20.96
C GLU A 700 6.60 -8.13 -19.46
N LEU A 701 5.84 -8.97 -18.72
CA LEU A 701 5.70 -8.82 -17.27
C LEU A 701 6.99 -9.20 -16.55
N MET A 702 7.66 -10.28 -16.99
CA MET A 702 8.99 -10.63 -16.45
C MET A 702 10.01 -9.52 -16.70
N THR A 703 9.94 -8.86 -17.87
CA THR A 703 10.81 -7.72 -18.18
C THR A 703 10.52 -6.52 -17.25
N ALA A 704 9.26 -6.29 -16.90
CA ALA A 704 8.88 -5.24 -15.96
C ALA A 704 9.38 -5.54 -14.54
N ILE A 705 9.32 -6.79 -14.08
CA ILE A 705 9.92 -7.20 -12.80
C ILE A 705 11.44 -6.95 -12.81
N ASP A 706 12.14 -7.44 -13.84
CA ASP A 706 13.59 -7.31 -13.94
C ASP A 706 14.05 -5.85 -13.98
N SER A 707 13.38 -5.01 -14.79
CA SER A 707 13.71 -3.59 -14.90
C SER A 707 13.36 -2.80 -13.64
N GLY A 708 12.26 -3.14 -12.99
CA GLY A 708 11.80 -2.47 -11.77
C GLY A 708 12.64 -2.80 -10.54
N LEU A 709 13.25 -4.00 -10.47
CA LEU A 709 14.14 -4.41 -9.37
C LEU A 709 15.61 -3.98 -9.58
N LYS A 710 15.98 -3.57 -10.77
CA LYS A 710 17.26 -2.87 -11.04
C LYS A 710 17.19 -1.42 -10.54
#